data_b16d11202a14d206b0dce4e95e8b26e0
#
_entry.id   b16d11202a14d206b0dce4e95e8b26e0
#
_cell.length_a   1.000
_cell.length_b   1.000
_cell.length_c   1.000
_cell.angle_alpha   90.00
_cell.angle_beta   90.00
_cell.angle_gamma   90.00
#
_symmetry.space_group_name_H-M   'P 1'
#
loop_
_entity.id
_entity.type
_entity.pdbx_description
1 polymer ?
#
loop_
_entity_poly.entity_id
_entity_poly.type
_entity_poly.pdbx_seq_one_letter_code
_entity_poly.pdbx_strand_id
1 'polypeptide(L)'
;MQRILEMSIVALLVPAFAGAAVHEYKFLSMSPDGSRIAAVETVTQPNSEKEPRGPVVIRAVKDGQVRGQIDPCSSCSYSSLAWSPDGSELAFLAVDSDAASVQIDLAPVAQDGSVSAAAAGATTLTTFKGTAGSLSWSPKGKMLALLATPEAKKLAGALEASAPQVGEIGEDTQEQQIAVISRNGGSMRLVSPADHYVYEYDWMPDGHGFVVTTAKGNGDNNWWIAELASVDGATGRLRSLAKPPYQISMPRVSPDGKHVWFIGGLMSDFGTVGGDVYEVGIEGGAPIGRTPGFRGSFGSLMWKGGRLYGGALVVDLASIIDFDPAGTMASRWSAPALASTGDDGSGDVDPIFTMSADGKTAATVVEDFSHPPAILAGPVGDMKAITTGNADLAAPLMVKSVNWINEGYNVQGWLVGPAHAEAGKRYPLLVRVHGGPGWALQPHFGRDDDFQASPREWVERGYYVFLPNPRGSFGQGASFTRANVRDFGGGDFRDILSGVDAVLKTAPIDESRMGIYGHSYGGFMTMWAVTHTQRFKTAIAGAGIADWISYYGENGIDSWMMPFFGKSAYDDPAVYRAASPLESIKQAKTPTLMYVGELDVECPAPQSFEFWHALHAQGVPTQLVVYAGAGHRIRKPEQVRDVRKREAEWFAKYLTP
;
A
#
# COMPACT_ATOMS: atom_id res chain seq x y z
N MET A 1 13.36 -51.95 37.45
CA MET A 1 13.18 -50.61 38.06
C MET A 1 13.47 -49.55 37.02
N GLN A 2 12.45 -49.22 36.27
CA GLN A 2 12.51 -48.14 35.27
C GLN A 2 12.10 -46.85 35.95
N ARG A 3 12.98 -45.84 35.97
CA ARG A 3 12.63 -44.48 36.38
C ARG A 3 12.13 -43.74 35.14
N ILE A 4 10.84 -43.48 35.13
CA ILE A 4 10.20 -42.57 34.19
C ILE A 4 10.56 -41.15 34.63
N LEU A 5 11.27 -40.41 33.77
CA LEU A 5 11.53 -38.97 33.92
C LEU A 5 10.26 -38.25 33.46
N GLU A 6 9.50 -37.71 34.39
CA GLU A 6 8.42 -36.77 34.09
C GLU A 6 9.04 -35.43 33.63
N MET A 7 8.97 -35.16 32.33
CA MET A 7 9.18 -33.81 31.80
C MET A 7 7.91 -33.01 32.08
N SER A 8 7.96 -32.14 33.06
CA SER A 8 6.93 -31.13 33.29
C SER A 8 6.97 -30.16 32.10
N ILE A 9 5.98 -30.27 31.22
CA ILE A 9 5.69 -29.26 30.20
C ILE A 9 5.10 -28.06 30.95
N VAL A 10 5.91 -27.05 31.22
CA VAL A 10 5.41 -25.73 31.61
C VAL A 10 4.75 -25.15 30.34
N ALA A 11 3.45 -25.31 30.24
CA ALA A 11 2.66 -24.56 29.29
C ALA A 11 2.73 -23.09 29.73
N LEU A 12 3.60 -22.32 29.04
CA LEU A 12 3.54 -20.88 29.05
C LEU A 12 2.18 -20.52 28.46
N LEU A 13 1.23 -20.20 29.32
CA LEU A 13 0.01 -19.51 28.96
C LEU A 13 0.44 -18.15 28.36
N VAL A 14 0.57 -18.11 27.05
CA VAL A 14 0.62 -16.84 26.33
C VAL A 14 -0.74 -16.20 26.58
N PRO A 15 -0.84 -15.06 27.28
CA PRO A 15 -2.12 -14.40 27.41
C PRO A 15 -2.66 -14.15 26.02
N ALA A 16 -3.87 -14.62 25.75
CA ALA A 16 -4.62 -14.22 24.58
C ALA A 16 -4.81 -12.71 24.73
N PHE A 17 -4.06 -11.92 23.96
CA PHE A 17 -4.29 -10.50 23.90
C PHE A 17 -5.68 -10.28 23.30
N ALA A 18 -6.64 -9.96 24.15
CA ALA A 18 -7.84 -9.29 23.72
C ALA A 18 -7.40 -7.87 23.34
N GLY A 19 -6.96 -7.67 22.11
CA GLY A 19 -6.71 -6.34 21.56
C GLY A 19 -7.97 -5.49 21.77
N ALA A 20 -7.83 -4.20 21.95
CA ALA A 20 -8.97 -3.31 22.01
C ALA A 20 -9.54 -3.10 20.60
N ALA A 21 -10.86 -2.82 20.52
CA ALA A 21 -11.49 -2.48 19.26
C ALA A 21 -10.87 -1.19 18.70
N VAL A 22 -10.44 -1.21 17.44
CA VAL A 22 -9.85 -0.04 16.76
C VAL A 22 -10.85 0.54 15.78
N HIS A 23 -11.08 1.86 15.87
CA HIS A 23 -11.82 2.59 14.85
C HIS A 23 -10.91 2.89 13.67
N GLU A 24 -11.31 2.49 12.48
CA GLU A 24 -10.64 2.78 11.22
C GLU A 24 -11.49 3.75 10.39
N TYR A 25 -10.81 4.58 9.61
CA TYR A 25 -11.41 5.60 8.76
C TYR A 25 -10.89 5.38 7.35
N LYS A 26 -11.76 4.97 6.42
CA LYS A 26 -11.39 4.61 5.03
C LYS A 26 -12.11 5.51 4.03
N PHE A 27 -11.51 5.70 2.85
CA PHE A 27 -12.09 6.46 1.73
C PHE A 27 -12.48 7.91 2.10
N LEU A 28 -11.62 8.59 2.85
CA LEU A 28 -11.86 9.93 3.34
C LEU A 28 -12.08 10.92 2.18
N SER A 29 -13.21 11.62 2.18
CA SER A 29 -13.59 12.55 1.12
C SER A 29 -14.16 13.85 1.71
N MET A 30 -13.57 14.99 1.34
CA MET A 30 -13.99 16.32 1.81
C MET A 30 -15.01 16.95 0.87
N SER A 31 -16.08 17.53 1.41
CA SER A 31 -17.04 18.31 0.64
C SER A 31 -16.38 19.53 -0.04
N PRO A 32 -16.88 19.99 -1.20
CA PRO A 32 -16.27 21.10 -1.94
C PRO A 32 -16.14 22.40 -1.14
N ASP A 33 -17.04 22.65 -0.22
CA ASP A 33 -17.04 23.83 0.67
C ASP A 33 -16.10 23.70 1.89
N GLY A 34 -15.49 22.50 2.09
CA GLY A 34 -14.59 22.22 3.20
C GLY A 34 -15.26 22.10 4.57
N SER A 35 -16.59 22.06 4.64
CA SER A 35 -17.33 22.05 5.91
C SER A 35 -17.60 20.64 6.44
N ARG A 36 -17.58 19.62 5.56
CA ARG A 36 -17.95 18.22 5.86
C ARG A 36 -16.93 17.26 5.33
N ILE A 37 -16.84 16.11 6.01
CA ILE A 37 -16.03 14.96 5.59
C ILE A 37 -16.94 13.74 5.58
N ALA A 38 -16.85 12.94 4.52
CA ALA A 38 -17.38 11.59 4.45
C ALA A 38 -16.24 10.60 4.61
N ALA A 39 -16.47 9.52 5.36
CA ALA A 39 -15.56 8.39 5.48
C ALA A 39 -16.36 7.10 5.72
N VAL A 40 -15.82 5.97 5.30
CA VAL A 40 -16.29 4.67 5.78
C VAL A 40 -15.64 4.44 7.15
N GLU A 41 -16.46 4.33 8.19
CA GLU A 41 -15.96 4.12 9.55
C GLU A 41 -16.24 2.68 9.98
N THR A 42 -15.19 1.92 10.25
CA THR A 42 -15.26 0.56 10.72
C THR A 42 -14.72 0.44 12.14
N VAL A 43 -15.13 -0.60 12.85
CA VAL A 43 -14.58 -0.95 14.15
C VAL A 43 -14.08 -2.37 14.07
N THR A 44 -12.77 -2.52 14.07
CA THR A 44 -12.12 -3.82 14.05
C THR A 44 -12.16 -4.42 15.45
N GLN A 45 -12.82 -5.56 15.58
CA GLN A 45 -12.85 -6.31 16.82
C GLN A 45 -11.70 -7.31 16.88
N PRO A 46 -10.96 -7.39 17.98
CA PRO A 46 -9.95 -8.41 18.15
C PRO A 46 -10.56 -9.80 17.99
N ASN A 47 -9.88 -10.67 17.23
CA ASN A 47 -10.32 -12.04 16.95
C ASN A 47 -11.65 -12.15 16.15
N SER A 48 -12.07 -11.09 15.44
CA SER A 48 -13.19 -11.20 14.52
C SER A 48 -12.93 -12.29 13.47
N GLU A 49 -13.95 -13.08 13.15
CA GLU A 49 -13.92 -14.06 12.06
C GLU A 49 -14.35 -13.41 10.72
N LYS A 50 -14.79 -12.16 10.75
CA LYS A 50 -15.28 -11.42 9.59
C LYS A 50 -14.46 -10.15 9.40
N GLU A 51 -14.29 -9.76 8.16
CA GLU A 51 -13.74 -8.45 7.82
C GLU A 51 -14.63 -7.34 8.42
N PRO A 52 -14.01 -6.26 8.94
CA PRO A 52 -14.77 -5.18 9.53
C PRO A 52 -15.59 -4.44 8.46
N ARG A 53 -16.86 -4.24 8.74
CA ARG A 53 -17.80 -3.50 7.92
C ARG A 53 -18.31 -2.28 8.69
N GLY A 54 -18.57 -1.18 8.00
CA GLY A 54 -19.12 0.02 8.61
C GLY A 54 -19.89 0.91 7.64
N PRO A 55 -20.69 1.85 8.17
CA PRO A 55 -21.43 2.82 7.37
C PRO A 55 -20.52 3.90 6.77
N VAL A 56 -21.01 4.61 5.77
CA VAL A 56 -20.47 5.91 5.39
C VAL A 56 -20.95 6.94 6.42
N VAL A 57 -20.01 7.58 7.09
CA VAL A 57 -20.28 8.60 8.15
C VAL A 57 -19.92 9.98 7.64
N ILE A 58 -20.81 10.95 7.87
CA ILE A 58 -20.57 12.35 7.54
C ILE A 58 -20.33 13.14 8.83
N ARG A 59 -19.15 13.78 8.89
CA ARG A 59 -18.72 14.62 10.03
C ARG A 59 -18.60 16.09 9.63
N ALA A 60 -18.88 16.97 10.56
CA ALA A 60 -18.53 18.37 10.41
C ALA A 60 -17.04 18.61 10.72
N VAL A 61 -16.35 19.34 9.84
CA VAL A 61 -14.91 19.66 10.01
C VAL A 61 -14.66 20.48 11.28
N LYS A 62 -15.53 21.41 11.62
CA LYS A 62 -15.34 22.37 12.71
C LYS A 62 -15.31 21.77 14.13
N ASP A 63 -15.99 20.63 14.34
CA ASP A 63 -16.18 20.04 15.67
C ASP A 63 -16.10 18.50 15.70
N GLY A 64 -15.90 17.85 14.53
CA GLY A 64 -15.82 16.39 14.38
C GLY A 64 -17.13 15.64 14.63
N GLN A 65 -18.23 16.36 14.90
CA GLN A 65 -19.50 15.71 15.24
C GLN A 65 -20.09 14.98 14.02
N VAL A 66 -20.61 13.78 14.27
CA VAL A 66 -21.37 13.02 13.28
C VAL A 66 -22.67 13.78 12.98
N ARG A 67 -22.92 14.04 11.70
CA ARG A 67 -24.12 14.73 11.19
C ARG A 67 -25.07 13.76 10.49
N GLY A 68 -24.53 12.71 9.86
CA GLY A 68 -25.30 11.71 9.16
C GLY A 68 -24.57 10.39 9.02
N GLN A 69 -25.34 9.34 8.77
CA GLN A 69 -24.83 8.00 8.44
C GLN A 69 -25.64 7.45 7.27
N ILE A 70 -24.96 6.75 6.36
CA ILE A 70 -25.53 6.12 5.17
C ILE A 70 -25.15 4.64 5.22
N ASP A 71 -26.14 3.75 5.25
CA ASP A 71 -25.94 2.31 5.26
C ASP A 71 -27.13 1.60 4.57
N PRO A 72 -27.27 1.73 3.23
CA PRO A 72 -28.40 1.19 2.49
C PRO A 72 -28.37 -0.33 2.35
N CYS A 73 -27.23 -0.97 2.50
CA CYS A 73 -27.03 -2.39 2.24
C CYS A 73 -26.35 -3.09 3.43
N SER A 74 -27.05 -4.00 4.09
CA SER A 74 -26.57 -4.67 5.30
C SER A 74 -25.43 -5.68 5.07
N SER A 75 -25.21 -6.15 3.83
CA SER A 75 -24.14 -7.07 3.42
C SER A 75 -22.99 -6.39 2.67
N CYS A 76 -23.16 -5.12 2.24
CA CYS A 76 -22.18 -4.44 1.40
C CYS A 76 -21.03 -3.80 2.20
N SER A 77 -19.85 -3.76 1.61
CA SER A 77 -18.78 -2.81 1.94
C SER A 77 -18.88 -1.58 1.03
N TYR A 78 -18.45 -0.42 1.53
CA TYR A 78 -18.52 0.85 0.80
C TYR A 78 -17.12 1.34 0.45
N SER A 79 -16.99 1.98 -0.73
CA SER A 79 -15.73 2.54 -1.22
C SER A 79 -15.92 3.72 -2.18
N SER A 80 -14.84 4.36 -2.59
CA SER A 80 -14.80 5.40 -3.64
C SER A 80 -15.79 6.54 -3.42
N LEU A 81 -15.77 7.17 -2.25
CA LEU A 81 -16.67 8.27 -1.87
C LEU A 81 -16.39 9.53 -2.68
N ALA A 82 -17.37 10.06 -3.40
CA ALA A 82 -17.23 11.23 -4.25
C ALA A 82 -18.36 12.25 -4.05
N TRP A 83 -18.02 13.46 -3.57
CA TRP A 83 -18.97 14.56 -3.47
C TRP A 83 -19.28 15.15 -4.85
N SER A 84 -20.55 15.48 -5.08
CA SER A 84 -20.93 16.30 -6.23
C SER A 84 -20.25 17.68 -6.19
N PRO A 85 -19.98 18.32 -7.33
CA PRO A 85 -19.30 19.63 -7.36
C PRO A 85 -19.99 20.73 -6.56
N ASP A 86 -21.31 20.64 -6.36
CA ASP A 86 -22.11 21.56 -5.54
C ASP A 86 -22.22 21.13 -4.06
N GLY A 87 -21.68 19.95 -3.71
CA GLY A 87 -21.69 19.39 -2.37
C GLY A 87 -23.05 18.92 -1.87
N SER A 88 -24.05 18.82 -2.73
CA SER A 88 -25.42 18.42 -2.36
C SER A 88 -25.66 16.91 -2.36
N GLU A 89 -24.74 16.13 -2.95
CA GLU A 89 -24.85 14.68 -3.06
C GLU A 89 -23.50 14.01 -2.83
N LEU A 90 -23.54 12.80 -2.29
CA LEU A 90 -22.41 11.89 -2.17
C LEU A 90 -22.68 10.64 -2.99
N ALA A 91 -21.82 10.36 -3.96
CA ALA A 91 -21.82 9.10 -4.71
C ALA A 91 -20.80 8.14 -4.07
N PHE A 92 -21.10 6.84 -4.09
CA PHE A 92 -20.22 5.81 -3.57
C PHE A 92 -20.47 4.46 -4.22
N LEU A 93 -19.50 3.56 -4.11
CA LEU A 93 -19.66 2.17 -4.51
C LEU A 93 -20.10 1.34 -3.30
N ALA A 94 -21.07 0.45 -3.51
CA ALA A 94 -21.47 -0.57 -2.55
C ALA A 94 -21.19 -1.95 -3.17
N VAL A 95 -20.31 -2.72 -2.55
CA VAL A 95 -19.84 -4.03 -3.03
C VAL A 95 -20.45 -5.13 -2.16
N ASP A 96 -21.26 -5.97 -2.76
CA ASP A 96 -21.79 -7.18 -2.14
C ASP A 96 -20.95 -8.38 -2.61
N SER A 97 -20.05 -8.83 -1.74
CA SER A 97 -19.13 -9.94 -2.04
C SER A 97 -19.86 -11.27 -2.24
N ASP A 98 -20.96 -11.50 -1.52
CA ASP A 98 -21.76 -12.74 -1.62
C ASP A 98 -22.50 -12.81 -2.95
N ALA A 99 -23.01 -11.66 -3.42
CA ALA A 99 -23.68 -11.57 -4.72
C ALA A 99 -22.73 -11.33 -5.90
N ALA A 100 -21.43 -11.11 -5.63
CA ALA A 100 -20.41 -10.70 -6.62
C ALA A 100 -20.92 -9.51 -7.46
N SER A 101 -21.52 -8.51 -6.80
CA SER A 101 -22.15 -7.37 -7.46
C SER A 101 -21.67 -6.04 -6.90
N VAL A 102 -21.61 -5.05 -7.78
CA VAL A 102 -21.27 -3.67 -7.45
C VAL A 102 -22.47 -2.78 -7.74
N GLN A 103 -22.84 -1.96 -6.79
CA GLN A 103 -23.87 -0.91 -6.94
C GLN A 103 -23.21 0.46 -6.96
N ILE A 104 -23.70 1.36 -7.77
CA ILE A 104 -23.37 2.78 -7.73
C ILE A 104 -24.52 3.47 -7.04
N ASP A 105 -24.27 3.98 -5.85
CA ASP A 105 -25.28 4.61 -5.01
C ASP A 105 -25.07 6.13 -4.91
N LEU A 106 -26.17 6.85 -4.76
CA LEU A 106 -26.21 8.30 -4.65
C LEU A 106 -27.06 8.71 -3.44
N ALA A 107 -26.47 9.43 -2.50
CA ALA A 107 -27.13 9.93 -1.30
C ALA A 107 -27.21 11.45 -1.33
N PRO A 108 -28.44 12.06 -1.23
CA PRO A 108 -28.59 13.49 -0.95
C PRO A 108 -28.08 13.83 0.45
N VAL A 109 -27.27 14.86 0.55
CA VAL A 109 -26.69 15.33 1.81
C VAL A 109 -26.98 16.81 1.98
N ALA A 110 -27.69 17.17 3.04
CA ALA A 110 -27.97 18.57 3.34
C ALA A 110 -26.69 19.35 3.71
N GLN A 111 -26.75 20.66 3.62
CA GLN A 111 -25.60 21.54 3.92
C GLN A 111 -25.10 21.39 5.36
N ASP A 112 -25.96 21.06 6.32
CA ASP A 112 -25.60 20.77 7.71
C ASP A 112 -25.01 19.37 7.92
N GLY A 113 -24.94 18.55 6.87
CA GLY A 113 -24.45 17.17 6.87
C GLY A 113 -25.52 16.14 7.20
N SER A 114 -26.77 16.52 7.44
CA SER A 114 -27.86 15.56 7.68
C SER A 114 -28.22 14.80 6.41
N VAL A 115 -28.60 13.54 6.61
CA VAL A 115 -29.02 12.61 5.55
C VAL A 115 -30.46 12.20 5.81
N SER A 116 -31.26 12.09 4.76
CA SER A 116 -32.66 11.66 4.87
C SER A 116 -32.76 10.24 5.43
N ALA A 117 -33.67 10.02 6.39
CA ALA A 117 -33.96 8.68 6.92
C ALA A 117 -34.71 7.78 5.94
N ALA A 118 -35.19 8.31 4.81
CA ALA A 118 -35.89 7.53 3.81
C ALA A 118 -34.93 6.63 3.03
N ALA A 119 -35.24 5.35 2.90
CA ALA A 119 -34.48 4.32 2.16
C ALA A 119 -32.99 4.26 2.56
N ALA A 120 -32.69 4.34 3.87
CA ALA A 120 -31.33 4.39 4.40
C ALA A 120 -30.43 5.48 3.74
N GLY A 121 -31.05 6.50 3.15
CA GLY A 121 -30.41 7.73 2.67
C GLY A 121 -29.83 7.68 1.26
N ALA A 122 -29.94 6.59 0.52
CA ALA A 122 -29.33 6.48 -0.81
C ALA A 122 -30.29 5.91 -1.88
N THR A 123 -30.00 6.20 -3.15
CA THR A 123 -30.66 5.65 -4.34
C THR A 123 -29.63 4.95 -5.21
N THR A 124 -29.86 3.70 -5.57
CA THR A 124 -29.01 2.96 -6.50
C THR A 124 -29.23 3.42 -7.93
N LEU A 125 -28.19 3.91 -8.58
CA LEU A 125 -28.21 4.36 -9.98
C LEU A 125 -28.14 3.17 -10.94
N THR A 126 -27.34 2.17 -10.62
CA THR A 126 -27.17 0.92 -11.37
C THR A 126 -26.51 -0.16 -10.53
N THR A 127 -26.65 -1.41 -10.98
CA THR A 127 -25.98 -2.58 -10.41
C THR A 127 -25.39 -3.41 -11.54
N PHE A 128 -24.19 -3.95 -11.36
CA PHE A 128 -23.56 -4.86 -12.32
C PHE A 128 -22.69 -5.89 -11.60
N LYS A 129 -22.33 -6.97 -12.29
CA LYS A 129 -21.36 -7.96 -11.80
C LYS A 129 -19.96 -7.58 -12.22
N GLY A 130 -18.98 -7.84 -11.36
CA GLY A 130 -17.56 -7.55 -11.61
C GLY A 130 -16.93 -6.69 -10.53
N THR A 131 -15.92 -5.91 -10.91
CA THR A 131 -15.21 -5.01 -10.02
C THR A 131 -15.32 -3.56 -10.48
N ALA A 132 -15.22 -2.63 -9.53
CA ALA A 132 -15.18 -1.20 -9.81
C ALA A 132 -14.35 -0.44 -8.77
N GLY A 133 -13.85 0.73 -9.18
CA GLY A 133 -13.10 1.66 -8.32
C GLY A 133 -13.05 3.07 -8.88
N SER A 134 -12.41 3.97 -8.16
CA SER A 134 -12.06 5.34 -8.61
C SER A 134 -13.27 6.16 -9.09
N LEU A 135 -14.41 6.10 -8.36
CA LEU A 135 -15.61 6.84 -8.72
C LEU A 135 -15.38 8.35 -8.65
N SER A 136 -15.75 9.09 -9.70
CA SER A 136 -15.61 10.54 -9.73
C SER A 136 -16.74 11.24 -10.50
N TRP A 137 -17.04 12.46 -10.11
CA TRP A 137 -17.99 13.32 -10.81
C TRP A 137 -17.35 14.03 -12.00
N SER A 138 -18.10 14.15 -13.10
CA SER A 138 -17.73 15.10 -14.14
C SER A 138 -17.70 16.52 -13.60
N PRO A 139 -16.89 17.45 -14.15
CA PRO A 139 -16.72 18.81 -13.63
C PRO A 139 -18.04 19.60 -13.51
N LYS A 140 -19.04 19.27 -14.31
CA LYS A 140 -20.38 19.90 -14.29
C LYS A 140 -21.42 19.14 -13.48
N GLY A 141 -21.06 18.05 -12.79
CA GLY A 141 -21.96 17.26 -11.94
C GLY A 141 -23.09 16.52 -12.66
N LYS A 142 -22.97 16.30 -13.98
CA LYS A 142 -24.04 15.63 -14.77
C LYS A 142 -23.82 14.14 -14.91
N MET A 143 -22.60 13.70 -14.86
CA MET A 143 -22.17 12.31 -15.07
C MET A 143 -21.26 11.88 -13.92
N LEU A 144 -21.21 10.59 -13.70
CA LEU A 144 -20.19 9.90 -12.90
C LEU A 144 -19.33 9.06 -13.85
N ALA A 145 -18.04 8.95 -13.54
CA ALA A 145 -17.14 8.00 -14.16
C ALA A 145 -16.52 7.12 -13.08
N LEU A 146 -16.13 5.90 -13.47
CA LEU A 146 -15.45 4.93 -12.62
C LEU A 146 -14.59 4.02 -13.50
N LEU A 147 -13.64 3.36 -12.88
CA LEU A 147 -12.98 2.20 -13.49
C LEU A 147 -13.85 0.97 -13.24
N ALA A 148 -14.10 0.16 -14.26
CA ALA A 148 -14.94 -1.02 -14.15
C ALA A 148 -14.37 -2.18 -14.98
N THR A 149 -14.42 -3.38 -14.41
CA THR A 149 -14.19 -4.64 -15.11
C THR A 149 -15.45 -5.50 -14.97
N PRO A 150 -16.39 -5.40 -15.92
CA PRO A 150 -17.60 -6.23 -15.90
C PRO A 150 -17.24 -7.72 -15.94
N GLU A 151 -18.00 -8.54 -15.20
CA GLU A 151 -17.80 -10.00 -15.07
C GLU A 151 -16.38 -10.41 -14.63
N ALA A 152 -15.68 -9.53 -13.90
CA ALA A 152 -14.34 -9.82 -13.38
C ALA A 152 -14.32 -11.09 -12.53
N LYS A 153 -13.31 -11.93 -12.75
CA LYS A 153 -13.10 -13.19 -12.03
C LYS A 153 -12.19 -13.05 -10.80
N LYS A 154 -11.46 -11.94 -10.70
CA LYS A 154 -10.58 -11.59 -9.58
C LYS A 154 -10.63 -10.10 -9.31
N LEU A 155 -10.17 -9.67 -8.16
CA LEU A 155 -9.87 -8.27 -7.89
C LEU A 155 -8.66 -7.81 -8.73
N ALA A 156 -8.58 -6.52 -9.02
CA ALA A 156 -7.45 -5.95 -9.75
C ALA A 156 -6.17 -5.95 -8.89
N GLY A 157 -5.02 -6.10 -9.55
CA GLY A 157 -3.70 -6.07 -8.93
C GLY A 157 -3.10 -7.46 -8.66
N ALA A 158 -1.78 -7.51 -8.67
CA ALA A 158 -1.01 -8.75 -8.46
C ALA A 158 -0.99 -9.19 -6.98
N LEU A 159 -1.28 -8.27 -6.05
CA LEU A 159 -1.37 -8.57 -4.61
C LEU A 159 -2.55 -9.46 -4.27
N GLU A 160 -3.58 -9.49 -5.12
CA GLU A 160 -4.79 -10.27 -4.90
C GLU A 160 -4.61 -11.73 -5.35
N ALA A 161 -5.42 -12.63 -4.78
CA ALA A 161 -5.42 -14.03 -5.19
C ALA A 161 -5.76 -14.16 -6.68
N SER A 162 -4.93 -14.89 -7.43
CA SER A 162 -5.22 -15.17 -8.84
C SER A 162 -6.45 -16.08 -9.00
N ALA A 163 -7.13 -15.96 -10.13
CA ALA A 163 -8.08 -16.97 -10.53
C ALA A 163 -7.34 -18.27 -10.93
N PRO A 164 -7.85 -19.46 -10.57
CA PRO A 164 -7.30 -20.71 -11.07
C PRO A 164 -7.27 -20.70 -12.60
N GLN A 165 -6.11 -20.93 -13.18
CA GLN A 165 -5.95 -20.96 -14.63
C GLN A 165 -6.31 -22.34 -15.16
N VAL A 166 -7.32 -22.39 -16.04
CA VAL A 166 -7.78 -23.61 -16.69
C VAL A 166 -7.90 -23.34 -18.20
N GLY A 167 -7.17 -24.09 -19.01
CA GLY A 167 -7.16 -23.93 -20.46
C GLY A 167 -5.88 -23.26 -20.96
N GLU A 168 -5.96 -22.53 -22.05
CA GLU A 168 -4.82 -21.81 -22.64
C GLU A 168 -4.52 -20.56 -21.86
N ILE A 169 -3.26 -20.40 -21.42
CA ILE A 169 -2.83 -19.27 -20.61
C ILE A 169 -2.77 -18.00 -21.46
N GLY A 170 -3.38 -16.93 -20.98
CA GLY A 170 -3.37 -15.61 -21.64
C GLY A 170 -4.50 -15.37 -22.65
N GLU A 171 -5.39 -16.36 -22.92
CA GLU A 171 -6.55 -16.15 -23.79
C GLU A 171 -7.66 -15.33 -23.14
N ASP A 172 -7.79 -15.36 -21.82
CA ASP A 172 -8.88 -14.75 -21.06
C ASP A 172 -8.35 -13.60 -20.21
N THR A 173 -8.00 -12.48 -20.84
CA THR A 173 -7.64 -11.25 -20.15
C THR A 173 -8.88 -10.37 -19.99
N GLN A 174 -9.06 -9.80 -18.80
CA GLN A 174 -10.17 -8.92 -18.48
C GLN A 174 -9.65 -7.49 -18.32
N GLU A 175 -9.96 -6.65 -19.32
CA GLU A 175 -9.47 -5.29 -19.36
C GLU A 175 -10.36 -4.35 -18.56
N GLN A 176 -9.77 -3.60 -17.62
CA GLN A 176 -10.45 -2.56 -16.88
C GLN A 176 -10.68 -1.34 -17.77
N GLN A 177 -11.90 -0.85 -17.84
CA GLN A 177 -12.29 0.26 -18.69
C GLN A 177 -12.87 1.43 -17.90
N ILE A 178 -12.84 2.63 -18.46
CA ILE A 178 -13.64 3.75 -17.95
C ILE A 178 -15.10 3.47 -18.29
N ALA A 179 -15.94 3.50 -17.26
CA ALA A 179 -17.39 3.48 -17.40
C ALA A 179 -17.97 4.85 -17.04
N VAL A 180 -19.05 5.25 -17.69
CA VAL A 180 -19.79 6.47 -17.36
C VAL A 180 -21.28 6.18 -17.17
N ILE A 181 -21.89 6.90 -16.23
CA ILE A 181 -23.32 6.84 -15.96
C ILE A 181 -23.88 8.24 -15.69
N SER A 182 -25.12 8.48 -16.09
CA SER A 182 -25.83 9.72 -15.78
C SER A 182 -26.11 9.82 -14.26
N ARG A 183 -26.03 11.04 -13.69
CA ARG A 183 -26.52 11.34 -12.34
C ARG A 183 -27.97 10.85 -12.10
N ASN A 184 -28.78 10.82 -13.11
CA ASN A 184 -30.19 10.39 -13.02
C ASN A 184 -30.37 8.86 -13.14
N GLY A 185 -29.27 8.10 -13.13
CA GLY A 185 -29.28 6.65 -13.36
C GLY A 185 -29.43 6.27 -14.82
N GLY A 186 -29.65 4.97 -15.06
CA GLY A 186 -29.76 4.38 -16.39
C GLY A 186 -28.63 3.42 -16.71
N SER A 187 -28.43 3.15 -18.00
CA SER A 187 -27.39 2.22 -18.46
C SER A 187 -25.99 2.82 -18.31
N MET A 188 -25.11 2.08 -17.66
CA MET A 188 -23.67 2.35 -17.64
C MET A 188 -23.09 2.08 -19.04
N ARG A 189 -22.17 2.94 -19.50
CA ARG A 189 -21.51 2.81 -20.81
C ARG A 189 -19.99 2.80 -20.62
N LEU A 190 -19.32 1.76 -21.15
CA LEU A 190 -17.89 1.70 -21.27
C LEU A 190 -17.42 2.66 -22.38
N VAL A 191 -16.39 3.46 -22.11
CA VAL A 191 -15.96 4.54 -23.01
C VAL A 191 -14.50 4.46 -23.46
N SER A 192 -13.66 3.67 -22.80
CA SER A 192 -12.29 3.41 -23.26
C SER A 192 -12.25 2.20 -24.21
N PRO A 193 -11.17 2.03 -25.03
CA PRO A 193 -11.04 0.86 -25.90
C PRO A 193 -11.04 -0.46 -25.12
N ALA A 194 -11.71 -1.48 -25.66
CA ALA A 194 -11.86 -2.78 -24.99
C ALA A 194 -10.56 -3.61 -24.94
N ASP A 195 -9.56 -3.26 -25.75
CA ASP A 195 -8.25 -3.92 -25.80
C ASP A 195 -7.15 -3.20 -25.00
N HIS A 196 -7.56 -2.23 -24.16
CA HIS A 196 -6.68 -1.47 -23.30
C HIS A 196 -7.15 -1.53 -21.86
N TYR A 197 -6.21 -1.85 -20.95
CA TYR A 197 -6.42 -1.71 -19.52
C TYR A 197 -6.16 -0.26 -19.10
N VAL A 198 -7.16 0.38 -18.48
CA VAL A 198 -7.01 1.72 -17.91
C VAL A 198 -6.71 1.57 -16.43
N TYR A 199 -5.56 2.03 -15.99
CA TYR A 199 -5.12 1.96 -14.59
C TYR A 199 -5.65 3.11 -13.76
N GLU A 200 -5.63 4.33 -14.34
CA GLU A 200 -6.06 5.55 -13.68
C GLU A 200 -6.64 6.51 -14.72
N TYR A 201 -7.45 7.46 -14.28
CA TYR A 201 -7.97 8.51 -15.13
C TYR A 201 -8.16 9.83 -14.39
N ASP A 202 -8.23 10.92 -15.12
CA ASP A 202 -8.73 12.21 -14.69
C ASP A 202 -9.64 12.81 -15.76
N TRP A 203 -10.68 13.53 -15.32
CA TRP A 203 -11.58 14.20 -16.24
C TRP A 203 -10.90 15.39 -16.94
N MET A 204 -11.15 15.55 -18.23
CA MET A 204 -10.92 16.83 -18.88
C MET A 204 -11.81 17.92 -18.26
N PRO A 205 -11.31 19.16 -18.04
CA PRO A 205 -12.09 20.24 -17.38
C PRO A 205 -13.39 20.60 -18.09
N ASP A 206 -13.48 20.37 -19.40
CA ASP A 206 -14.70 20.59 -20.19
C ASP A 206 -15.76 19.46 -19.99
N GLY A 207 -15.35 18.32 -19.43
CA GLY A 207 -16.18 17.15 -19.18
C GLY A 207 -16.44 16.28 -20.42
N HIS A 208 -15.65 16.44 -21.50
CA HIS A 208 -15.86 15.71 -22.76
C HIS A 208 -14.94 14.50 -22.93
N GLY A 209 -14.00 14.28 -22.05
CA GLY A 209 -13.08 13.15 -22.13
C GLY A 209 -12.21 13.01 -20.91
N PHE A 210 -11.16 12.22 -21.05
CA PHE A 210 -10.30 11.82 -19.95
C PHE A 210 -8.82 11.86 -20.36
N VAL A 211 -7.95 12.03 -19.39
CA VAL A 211 -6.56 11.62 -19.48
C VAL A 211 -6.39 10.36 -18.64
N VAL A 212 -5.59 9.42 -19.14
CA VAL A 212 -5.45 8.07 -18.56
C VAL A 212 -3.99 7.64 -18.52
N THR A 213 -3.67 6.75 -17.56
CA THR A 213 -2.56 5.81 -17.69
C THR A 213 -3.11 4.49 -18.19
N THR A 214 -2.54 3.94 -19.26
CA THR A 214 -3.11 2.78 -19.95
C THR A 214 -2.03 1.94 -20.66
N ALA A 215 -2.30 0.66 -20.80
CA ALA A 215 -1.54 -0.24 -21.66
C ALA A 215 -2.46 -1.17 -22.42
N LYS A 216 -1.97 -1.68 -23.57
CA LYS A 216 -2.73 -2.59 -24.42
C LYS A 216 -2.58 -4.03 -23.93
N GLY A 217 -3.71 -4.70 -23.74
CA GLY A 217 -3.82 -6.13 -23.46
C GLY A 217 -3.23 -6.58 -22.12
N ASN A 218 -3.31 -7.87 -21.85
CA ASN A 218 -2.74 -8.58 -20.70
C ASN A 218 -3.21 -8.10 -19.30
N GLY A 219 -4.39 -7.50 -19.22
CA GLY A 219 -4.99 -7.07 -17.96
C GLY A 219 -4.08 -6.11 -17.20
N ASP A 220 -3.99 -6.28 -15.89
CA ASP A 220 -3.19 -5.43 -14.99
C ASP A 220 -1.68 -5.65 -15.09
N ASN A 221 -1.21 -6.71 -15.77
CA ASN A 221 0.22 -7.05 -15.86
C ASN A 221 1.07 -6.07 -16.70
N ASN A 222 0.47 -5.19 -17.47
CA ASN A 222 1.20 -4.23 -18.30
C ASN A 222 1.35 -2.81 -17.69
N TRP A 223 1.05 -2.64 -16.40
CA TRP A 223 1.17 -1.34 -15.73
C TRP A 223 2.58 -0.72 -15.83
N TRP A 224 3.61 -1.53 -15.72
CA TRP A 224 5.02 -1.06 -15.77
C TRP A 224 5.44 -0.48 -17.11
N ILE A 225 4.68 -0.77 -18.18
CA ILE A 225 4.92 -0.25 -19.54
C ILE A 225 3.80 0.67 -20.03
N ALA A 226 2.93 1.12 -19.12
CA ALA A 226 1.82 1.99 -19.42
C ALA A 226 2.27 3.31 -20.05
N GLU A 227 1.41 3.89 -20.87
CA GLU A 227 1.56 5.20 -21.46
C GLU A 227 0.50 6.18 -20.93
N LEU A 228 0.82 7.46 -21.02
CA LEU A 228 -0.13 8.54 -20.81
C LEU A 228 -0.90 8.80 -22.10
N ALA A 229 -2.22 8.78 -22.04
CA ALA A 229 -3.07 8.98 -23.19
C ALA A 229 -4.30 9.84 -22.86
N SER A 230 -4.96 10.37 -23.88
CA SER A 230 -6.29 10.97 -23.77
C SER A 230 -7.33 10.05 -24.39
N VAL A 231 -8.55 10.01 -23.80
CA VAL A 231 -9.71 9.27 -24.30
C VAL A 231 -10.85 10.24 -24.55
N ASP A 232 -11.36 10.27 -25.78
CA ASP A 232 -12.56 11.03 -26.13
C ASP A 232 -13.80 10.35 -25.55
N GLY A 233 -14.54 11.03 -24.70
CA GLY A 233 -15.65 10.46 -23.95
C GLY A 233 -16.88 10.09 -24.78
N ALA A 234 -17.01 10.61 -26.02
CA ALA A 234 -18.11 10.29 -26.92
C ALA A 234 -17.78 9.10 -27.82
N THR A 235 -16.57 9.05 -28.38
CA THR A 235 -16.16 8.06 -29.38
C THR A 235 -15.32 6.92 -28.84
N GLY A 236 -14.73 7.09 -27.65
CA GLY A 236 -13.77 6.14 -27.07
C GLY A 236 -12.39 6.17 -27.74
N ARG A 237 -12.12 7.14 -28.64
CA ARG A 237 -10.85 7.21 -29.34
C ARG A 237 -9.73 7.56 -28.37
N LEU A 238 -8.72 6.69 -28.31
CA LEU A 238 -7.50 6.88 -27.54
C LEU A 238 -6.44 7.59 -28.39
N ARG A 239 -5.72 8.54 -27.79
CA ARG A 239 -4.57 9.23 -28.38
C ARG A 239 -3.43 9.28 -27.37
N SER A 240 -2.29 8.70 -27.70
CA SER A 240 -1.09 8.75 -26.87
C SER A 240 -0.61 10.19 -26.69
N LEU A 241 -0.24 10.56 -25.46
CA LEU A 241 0.36 11.86 -25.11
C LEU A 241 1.85 11.72 -24.83
N ALA A 242 2.24 10.68 -24.09
CA ALA A 242 3.64 10.40 -23.77
C ALA A 242 3.83 8.94 -23.36
N LYS A 243 4.98 8.36 -23.73
CA LYS A 243 5.43 7.04 -23.30
C LYS A 243 6.86 7.15 -22.75
N PRO A 244 7.03 7.61 -21.52
CA PRO A 244 8.36 7.73 -20.93
C PRO A 244 8.96 6.35 -20.59
N PRO A 245 10.30 6.24 -20.47
CA PRO A 245 10.98 4.96 -20.16
C PRO A 245 10.99 4.64 -18.66
N TYR A 246 10.01 5.10 -17.91
CA TYR A 246 9.82 4.85 -16.48
C TYR A 246 8.34 4.72 -16.17
N GLN A 247 8.00 4.16 -15.01
CA GLN A 247 6.62 3.99 -14.57
C GLN A 247 5.98 5.35 -14.34
N ILE A 248 4.69 5.45 -14.64
CA ILE A 248 3.90 6.67 -14.52
C ILE A 248 2.62 6.40 -13.74
N SER A 249 2.16 7.39 -12.99
CA SER A 249 0.95 7.32 -12.19
C SER A 249 0.36 8.70 -11.91
N MET A 250 -0.85 8.75 -11.36
CA MET A 250 -1.53 9.97 -10.90
C MET A 250 -1.65 11.07 -11.95
N PRO A 251 -2.16 10.80 -13.16
CA PRO A 251 -2.37 11.84 -14.17
C PRO A 251 -3.41 12.86 -13.69
N ARG A 252 -3.09 14.15 -13.79
CA ARG A 252 -3.97 15.27 -13.39
C ARG A 252 -3.96 16.35 -14.45
N VAL A 253 -5.14 16.69 -14.96
CA VAL A 253 -5.30 17.73 -15.98
C VAL A 253 -5.31 19.09 -15.30
N SER A 254 -4.50 20.04 -15.83
CA SER A 254 -4.52 21.42 -15.35
C SER A 254 -5.90 22.06 -15.55
N PRO A 255 -6.32 23.02 -14.71
CA PRO A 255 -7.65 23.65 -14.81
C PRO A 255 -7.94 24.35 -16.13
N ASP A 256 -6.91 24.76 -16.86
CA ASP A 256 -7.04 25.36 -18.19
C ASP A 256 -7.12 24.31 -19.34
N GLY A 257 -6.99 23.02 -19.00
CA GLY A 257 -7.05 21.90 -19.94
C GLY A 257 -5.85 21.77 -20.87
N LYS A 258 -4.76 22.50 -20.65
CA LYS A 258 -3.64 22.54 -21.59
C LYS A 258 -2.48 21.62 -21.24
N HIS A 259 -2.38 21.22 -19.99
CA HIS A 259 -1.27 20.43 -19.46
C HIS A 259 -1.76 19.24 -18.65
N VAL A 260 -0.99 18.18 -18.67
CA VAL A 260 -1.16 17.02 -17.79
C VAL A 260 0.06 16.92 -16.89
N TRP A 261 -0.19 16.87 -15.59
CA TRP A 261 0.81 16.63 -14.57
C TRP A 261 0.68 15.20 -14.08
N PHE A 262 1.79 14.53 -13.82
CA PHE A 262 1.79 13.15 -13.38
C PHE A 262 3.05 12.83 -12.57
N ILE A 263 3.03 11.72 -11.83
CA ILE A 263 4.17 11.20 -11.11
C ILE A 263 4.89 10.20 -12.00
N GLY A 264 6.22 10.29 -12.04
CA GLY A 264 7.06 9.35 -12.78
C GLY A 264 8.28 8.93 -11.97
N GLY A 265 8.62 7.64 -12.02
CA GLY A 265 9.74 7.11 -11.26
C GLY A 265 9.99 5.63 -11.50
N LEU A 266 10.90 5.07 -10.71
CA LEU A 266 11.09 3.63 -10.63
C LEU A 266 10.16 3.09 -9.54
N MET A 267 9.15 2.32 -9.94
CA MET A 267 8.14 1.74 -9.07
C MET A 267 8.14 0.23 -9.24
N SER A 268 7.98 -0.53 -8.16
CA SER A 268 8.07 -1.99 -8.20
C SER A 268 6.72 -2.68 -8.30
N ASP A 269 5.69 -2.13 -7.68
CA ASP A 269 4.39 -2.78 -7.55
C ASP A 269 3.28 -1.94 -8.18
N PHE A 270 2.28 -2.62 -8.76
CA PHE A 270 1.10 -1.97 -9.31
C PHE A 270 0.42 -1.10 -8.25
N GLY A 271 0.29 0.20 -8.55
CA GLY A 271 -0.36 1.16 -7.66
C GLY A 271 0.51 1.67 -6.50
N THR A 272 1.71 1.12 -6.28
CA THR A 272 2.65 1.68 -5.30
C THR A 272 3.40 2.84 -5.92
N VAL A 273 2.94 4.05 -5.63
CA VAL A 273 3.37 5.28 -6.32
C VAL A 273 4.46 6.01 -5.55
N GLY A 274 5.55 6.29 -6.22
CA GLY A 274 6.63 7.11 -5.68
C GLY A 274 7.57 7.65 -6.76
N GLY A 275 7.74 8.95 -6.82
CA GLY A 275 8.61 9.52 -7.84
C GLY A 275 8.66 11.03 -7.86
N ASP A 276 9.15 11.55 -8.97
CA ASP A 276 9.19 12.98 -9.29
C ASP A 276 7.92 13.41 -10.05
N VAL A 277 7.62 14.71 -10.01
CA VAL A 277 6.49 15.30 -10.73
C VAL A 277 6.94 15.74 -12.12
N TYR A 278 6.18 15.36 -13.13
CA TYR A 278 6.37 15.69 -14.54
C TYR A 278 5.16 16.41 -15.10
N GLU A 279 5.38 17.13 -16.19
CA GLU A 279 4.34 17.81 -16.95
C GLU A 279 4.53 17.55 -18.44
N VAL A 280 3.42 17.40 -19.17
CA VAL A 280 3.37 17.33 -20.63
C VAL A 280 2.20 18.15 -21.16
N GLY A 281 2.32 18.72 -22.35
CA GLY A 281 1.19 19.40 -23.00
C GLY A 281 0.07 18.43 -23.36
N ILE A 282 -1.17 18.91 -23.38
CA ILE A 282 -2.33 18.07 -23.74
C ILE A 282 -2.26 17.55 -25.17
N GLU A 283 -1.52 18.20 -26.05
CA GLU A 283 -1.27 17.71 -27.41
C GLU A 283 -0.18 16.63 -27.49
N GLY A 284 0.45 16.32 -26.35
CA GLY A 284 1.53 15.36 -26.24
C GLY A 284 2.92 15.97 -26.40
N GLY A 285 3.94 15.14 -26.26
CA GLY A 285 5.34 15.55 -26.40
C GLY A 285 6.25 14.92 -25.35
N ALA A 286 7.48 15.45 -25.24
CA ALA A 286 8.43 15.01 -24.22
C ALA A 286 8.03 15.55 -22.84
N PRO A 287 7.87 14.72 -21.80
CA PRO A 287 7.62 15.19 -20.45
C PRO A 287 8.75 16.06 -19.90
N ILE A 288 8.39 17.08 -19.15
CA ILE A 288 9.30 18.01 -18.47
C ILE A 288 9.26 17.69 -16.97
N GLY A 289 10.42 17.35 -16.38
CA GLY A 289 10.55 17.18 -14.93
C GLY A 289 10.38 18.50 -14.19
N ARG A 290 9.47 18.54 -13.22
CA ARG A 290 9.15 19.73 -12.42
C ARG A 290 9.78 19.72 -11.04
N THR A 291 10.32 18.59 -10.59
CA THR A 291 10.94 18.43 -9.28
C THR A 291 12.37 17.87 -9.35
N PRO A 292 13.24 18.38 -10.24
CA PRO A 292 14.58 17.82 -10.38
C PRO A 292 15.37 17.96 -9.07
N GLY A 293 15.91 16.83 -8.58
CA GLY A 293 16.70 16.80 -7.35
C GLY A 293 15.90 16.90 -6.05
N PHE A 294 14.60 16.74 -6.10
CA PHE A 294 13.77 16.67 -4.91
C PHE A 294 14.21 15.47 -4.03
N ARG A 295 14.41 15.73 -2.74
CA ARG A 295 14.85 14.71 -1.77
C ARG A 295 13.66 14.09 -1.06
N GLY A 296 12.74 13.56 -1.80
CA GLY A 296 11.53 12.89 -1.37
C GLY A 296 10.93 12.11 -2.54
N SER A 297 9.75 11.55 -2.33
CA SER A 297 8.97 10.85 -3.36
C SER A 297 7.53 11.31 -3.27
N PHE A 298 7.00 11.83 -4.37
CA PHE A 298 5.57 12.15 -4.47
C PHE A 298 4.77 10.87 -4.69
N GLY A 299 3.67 10.69 -3.97
CA GLY A 299 2.72 9.58 -4.10
C GLY A 299 1.34 10.00 -4.59
N SER A 300 0.96 11.27 -4.46
CA SER A 300 -0.34 11.76 -4.94
C SER A 300 -0.29 13.19 -5.47
N LEU A 301 -1.22 13.51 -6.36
CA LEU A 301 -1.38 14.86 -6.95
C LEU A 301 -2.85 15.24 -7.01
N MET A 302 -3.18 16.52 -6.76
CA MET A 302 -4.51 17.06 -7.00
C MET A 302 -4.49 18.58 -7.30
N TRP A 303 -5.37 19.02 -8.18
CA TRP A 303 -5.63 20.42 -8.44
C TRP A 303 -6.75 20.95 -7.55
N LYS A 304 -6.49 21.99 -6.77
CA LYS A 304 -7.50 22.69 -5.93
C LYS A 304 -7.21 24.18 -5.90
N GLY A 305 -8.26 25.00 -6.01
CA GLY A 305 -8.12 26.46 -5.98
C GLY A 305 -7.16 27.04 -7.03
N GLY A 306 -6.99 26.36 -8.17
CA GLY A 306 -6.06 26.76 -9.22
C GLY A 306 -4.60 26.45 -8.92
N ARG A 307 -4.29 25.68 -7.87
CA ARG A 307 -2.93 25.22 -7.51
C ARG A 307 -2.85 23.70 -7.57
N LEU A 308 -1.67 23.20 -7.90
CA LEU A 308 -1.35 21.77 -7.74
C LEU A 308 -0.84 21.53 -6.32
N TYR A 309 -1.35 20.50 -5.69
CA TYR A 309 -0.88 19.97 -4.42
C TYR A 309 -0.38 18.55 -4.63
N GLY A 310 0.72 18.18 -3.96
CA GLY A 310 1.25 16.83 -3.93
C GLY A 310 1.36 16.31 -2.51
N GLY A 311 0.99 15.05 -2.31
CA GLY A 311 1.38 14.28 -1.14
C GLY A 311 2.75 13.66 -1.38
N ALA A 312 3.65 13.78 -0.43
CA ALA A 312 5.01 13.27 -0.57
C ALA A 312 5.53 12.68 0.74
N LEU A 313 6.36 11.65 0.61
CA LEU A 313 7.24 11.20 1.68
C LEU A 313 8.59 11.93 1.53
N VAL A 314 9.00 12.66 2.55
CA VAL A 314 10.28 13.39 2.60
C VAL A 314 11.11 12.86 3.75
N VAL A 315 12.00 11.94 3.47
CA VAL A 315 12.78 11.13 4.42
C VAL A 315 11.85 10.29 5.32
N ASP A 316 11.43 10.86 6.44
CA ASP A 316 10.58 10.23 7.47
C ASP A 316 9.29 11.03 7.75
N LEU A 317 9.01 12.02 6.90
CA LEU A 317 7.85 12.91 7.05
C LEU A 317 6.84 12.72 5.91
N ALA A 318 5.61 12.36 6.24
CA ALA A 318 4.48 12.57 5.35
C ALA A 318 4.23 14.06 5.19
N SER A 319 4.06 14.56 3.96
CA SER A 319 4.03 15.98 3.66
C SER A 319 2.98 16.34 2.62
N ILE A 320 2.32 17.49 2.79
CA ILE A 320 1.53 18.16 1.76
C ILE A 320 2.35 19.32 1.21
N ILE A 321 2.62 19.29 -0.09
CA ILE A 321 3.44 20.25 -0.80
C ILE A 321 2.57 20.93 -1.86
N ASP A 322 2.57 22.26 -1.95
CA ASP A 322 1.95 22.97 -3.06
C ASP A 322 2.98 23.48 -4.07
N PHE A 323 2.51 23.63 -5.29
CA PHE A 323 3.24 24.20 -6.39
C PHE A 323 2.62 25.55 -6.74
N ASP A 324 3.42 26.62 -6.75
CA ASP A 324 2.95 27.89 -7.28
C ASP A 324 2.85 27.84 -8.82
N PRO A 325 2.24 28.84 -9.48
CA PRO A 325 2.14 28.86 -10.94
C PRO A 325 3.48 28.88 -11.68
N ALA A 326 4.59 29.22 -11.02
CA ALA A 326 5.94 29.17 -11.55
C ALA A 326 6.61 27.80 -11.32
N GLY A 327 5.95 26.88 -10.57
CA GLY A 327 6.45 25.55 -10.23
C GLY A 327 7.32 25.51 -8.98
N THR A 328 7.37 26.60 -8.19
CA THR A 328 8.09 26.59 -6.90
C THR A 328 7.30 25.79 -5.88
N MET A 329 7.99 24.92 -5.15
CA MET A 329 7.40 24.06 -4.12
C MET A 329 7.44 24.70 -2.74
N ALA A 330 6.37 24.51 -1.96
CA ALA A 330 6.33 24.86 -0.55
C ALA A 330 5.64 23.77 0.27
N SER A 331 6.28 23.29 1.34
CA SER A 331 5.61 22.40 2.29
C SER A 331 4.58 23.20 3.09
N ARG A 332 3.36 22.67 3.12
CA ARG A 332 2.22 23.26 3.86
C ARG A 332 1.94 22.54 5.15
N TRP A 333 2.21 21.26 5.20
CA TRP A 333 2.05 20.41 6.38
C TRP A 333 3.04 19.25 6.31
N SER A 334 3.52 18.80 7.47
CA SER A 334 4.35 17.59 7.57
C SER A 334 4.21 16.95 8.94
N ALA A 335 4.30 15.61 8.99
CA ALA A 335 4.30 14.85 10.25
C ALA A 335 5.16 13.58 10.12
N PRO A 336 5.84 13.13 11.19
CA PRO A 336 6.55 11.84 11.25
C PRO A 336 5.56 10.70 11.53
N ALA A 337 4.62 10.49 10.62
CA ALA A 337 3.48 9.60 10.75
C ALA A 337 3.07 9.06 9.39
N LEU A 338 2.29 8.00 9.35
CA LEU A 338 1.53 7.64 8.16
C LEU A 338 0.36 8.62 8.02
N ALA A 339 0.19 9.15 6.82
CA ALA A 339 -0.95 9.96 6.45
C ALA A 339 -1.60 9.39 5.19
N SER A 340 -2.91 9.16 5.21
CA SER A 340 -3.64 8.60 4.08
C SER A 340 -5.11 9.00 4.10
N THR A 341 -5.85 8.77 3.02
CA THR A 341 -7.32 8.81 3.05
C THR A 341 -7.94 7.48 3.44
N GLY A 342 -7.12 6.46 3.69
CA GLY A 342 -7.59 5.10 3.96
C GLY A 342 -8.14 4.41 2.71
N ASP A 343 -7.78 4.88 1.51
CA ASP A 343 -8.07 4.17 0.26
C ASP A 343 -7.10 2.98 0.16
N ASP A 344 -7.63 1.77 0.01
CA ASP A 344 -6.84 0.54 -0.14
C ASP A 344 -6.53 0.22 -1.61
N GLY A 345 -6.84 1.13 -2.51
CA GLY A 345 -6.79 0.90 -3.96
C GLY A 345 -5.40 0.79 -4.55
N SER A 346 -4.36 1.35 -3.95
CA SER A 346 -3.10 1.45 -4.67
C SER A 346 -1.82 1.51 -3.83
N GLY A 347 -1.87 1.28 -2.56
CA GLY A 347 -0.62 1.16 -1.79
C GLY A 347 -0.48 2.15 -0.64
N ASP A 348 0.13 1.65 0.40
CA ASP A 348 0.31 2.30 1.71
C ASP A 348 1.31 3.47 1.71
N VAL A 349 1.82 3.88 0.55
CA VAL A 349 2.88 4.90 0.43
C VAL A 349 2.34 6.28 0.07
N ASP A 350 1.08 6.35 -0.27
CA ASP A 350 0.47 7.62 -0.64
C ASP A 350 0.17 8.46 0.61
N PRO A 351 0.94 9.53 0.89
CA PRO A 351 0.46 10.55 1.82
C PRO A 351 -0.73 11.24 1.19
N ILE A 352 -1.84 10.51 1.14
CA ILE A 352 -3.05 10.93 0.48
C ILE A 352 -3.82 11.82 1.45
N PHE A 353 -4.34 12.90 0.92
CA PHE A 353 -5.16 13.87 1.61
C PHE A 353 -6.35 14.25 0.73
N THR A 354 -7.38 14.77 1.33
CA THR A 354 -8.52 15.33 0.61
C THR A 354 -8.63 16.83 0.94
N MET A 355 -9.19 17.63 0.01
CA MET A 355 -9.23 19.08 0.16
C MET A 355 -10.54 19.68 -0.34
N SER A 356 -10.90 20.84 0.23
CA SER A 356 -11.95 21.73 -0.29
C SER A 356 -11.63 22.22 -1.71
N ALA A 357 -12.65 22.61 -2.45
CA ALA A 357 -12.50 23.09 -3.82
C ALA A 357 -11.60 24.34 -3.96
N ASP A 358 -11.57 25.18 -2.93
CA ASP A 358 -10.71 26.38 -2.90
C ASP A 358 -9.28 26.12 -2.40
N GLY A 359 -8.95 24.87 -2.01
CA GLY A 359 -7.63 24.45 -1.55
C GLY A 359 -7.22 24.97 -0.18
N LYS A 360 -8.15 25.51 0.64
CA LYS A 360 -7.81 26.09 1.94
C LYS A 360 -7.95 25.13 3.11
N THR A 361 -8.87 24.18 3.01
CA THR A 361 -9.15 23.18 4.04
C THR A 361 -8.71 21.81 3.54
N ALA A 362 -8.03 21.05 4.36
CA ALA A 362 -7.62 19.68 4.05
C ALA A 362 -8.03 18.72 5.17
N ALA A 363 -8.04 17.44 4.84
CA ALA A 363 -8.16 16.37 5.82
C ALA A 363 -7.33 15.14 5.38
N THR A 364 -6.89 14.39 6.38
CA THR A 364 -6.18 13.12 6.22
C THR A 364 -6.41 12.25 7.46
N VAL A 365 -6.27 10.97 7.34
CA VAL A 365 -6.15 10.05 8.49
C VAL A 365 -4.68 9.96 8.85
N VAL A 366 -4.36 10.17 10.11
CA VAL A 366 -2.98 10.10 10.63
C VAL A 366 -2.89 9.05 11.72
N GLU A 367 -1.86 8.25 11.68
CA GLU A 367 -1.47 7.29 12.71
C GLU A 367 0.05 7.18 12.82
N ASP A 368 0.55 6.71 13.96
CA ASP A 368 1.96 6.34 14.15
C ASP A 368 2.10 5.11 15.04
N PHE A 369 3.30 4.67 15.36
CA PHE A 369 3.52 3.48 16.21
C PHE A 369 2.90 3.57 17.61
N SER A 370 2.63 4.79 18.12
CA SER A 370 2.10 5.05 19.47
C SER A 370 0.65 5.52 19.46
N HIS A 371 0.22 6.13 18.36
CA HIS A 371 -1.09 6.77 18.24
C HIS A 371 -1.92 6.09 17.15
N PRO A 372 -3.12 5.58 17.50
CA PRO A 372 -4.01 4.92 16.55
C PRO A 372 -4.61 5.92 15.55
N PRO A 373 -5.25 5.43 14.46
CA PRO A 373 -5.83 6.28 13.44
C PRO A 373 -6.76 7.35 13.97
N ALA A 374 -6.57 8.57 13.48
CA ALA A 374 -7.46 9.72 13.74
C ALA A 374 -7.60 10.60 12.49
N ILE A 375 -8.78 11.13 12.24
CA ILE A 375 -8.98 12.13 11.18
C ILE A 375 -8.45 13.47 11.67
N LEU A 376 -7.48 14.03 10.95
CA LEU A 376 -7.07 15.42 11.07
C LEU A 376 -7.76 16.22 9.99
N ALA A 377 -8.31 17.39 10.34
CA ALA A 377 -8.95 18.31 9.40
C ALA A 377 -8.83 19.77 9.84
N GLY A 378 -8.91 20.70 8.88
CA GLY A 378 -8.85 22.13 9.12
C GLY A 378 -8.05 22.86 8.03
N PRO A 379 -7.62 24.12 8.30
CA PRO A 379 -6.72 24.85 7.39
C PRO A 379 -5.47 24.01 7.06
N VAL A 380 -5.05 24.00 5.79
CA VAL A 380 -3.99 23.12 5.29
C VAL A 380 -2.71 23.11 6.16
N GLY A 381 -2.30 24.22 6.73
CA GLY A 381 -1.13 24.30 7.61
C GLY A 381 -1.43 24.08 9.11
N ASP A 382 -2.69 23.90 9.50
CA ASP A 382 -3.12 23.83 10.91
C ASP A 382 -4.30 22.85 11.09
N MET A 383 -4.17 21.65 10.52
CA MET A 383 -5.14 20.58 10.73
C MET A 383 -5.10 20.07 12.17
N LYS A 384 -6.26 19.77 12.75
CA LYS A 384 -6.42 19.24 14.11
C LYS A 384 -7.16 17.91 14.07
N ALA A 385 -6.93 17.05 15.05
CA ALA A 385 -7.70 15.84 15.24
C ALA A 385 -9.17 16.18 15.53
N ILE A 386 -10.06 15.62 14.71
CA ILE A 386 -11.52 15.79 14.85
C ILE A 386 -12.23 14.52 15.30
N THR A 387 -11.49 13.41 15.44
CA THR A 387 -12.01 12.15 15.99
C THR A 387 -11.23 11.75 17.24
N THR A 388 -11.93 11.12 18.19
CA THR A 388 -11.37 10.69 19.50
C THR A 388 -11.71 9.27 19.86
N GLY A 389 -12.31 8.49 18.92
CA GLY A 389 -12.78 7.11 19.19
C GLY A 389 -11.69 6.15 19.62
N ASN A 390 -10.44 6.45 19.29
CA ASN A 390 -9.27 5.64 19.63
C ASN A 390 -8.38 6.24 20.74
N ALA A 391 -8.76 7.35 21.37
CA ALA A 391 -7.87 8.09 22.28
C ALA A 391 -7.31 7.23 23.44
N ASP A 392 -8.11 6.29 23.92
CA ASP A 392 -7.73 5.40 25.04
C ASP A 392 -6.76 4.29 24.62
N LEU A 393 -6.53 4.10 23.31
CA LEU A 393 -5.63 3.07 22.78
C LEU A 393 -4.18 3.56 22.64
N ALA A 394 -3.97 4.87 22.69
CA ALA A 394 -2.63 5.44 22.63
C ALA A 394 -1.78 4.90 23.81
N ALA A 395 -0.63 4.33 23.47
CA ALA A 395 0.30 3.86 24.49
C ALA A 395 1.72 4.22 24.07
N PRO A 396 2.47 4.86 24.95
CA PRO A 396 3.79 5.36 24.61
C PRO A 396 4.75 4.21 24.28
N LEU A 397 5.47 4.37 23.18
CA LEU A 397 6.60 3.56 22.78
C LEU A 397 7.83 4.46 22.66
N MET A 398 9.00 3.89 22.80
CA MET A 398 10.23 4.53 22.34
C MET A 398 10.26 4.39 20.83
N VAL A 399 10.12 5.50 20.11
CA VAL A 399 10.20 5.58 18.65
C VAL A 399 11.32 6.53 18.27
N LYS A 400 12.21 6.09 17.40
CA LYS A 400 13.34 6.90 16.95
C LYS A 400 13.54 6.75 15.45
N SER A 401 13.50 7.86 14.70
CA SER A 401 14.05 7.91 13.35
C SER A 401 15.57 7.87 13.46
N VAL A 402 16.17 6.80 12.94
CA VAL A 402 17.62 6.57 12.95
C VAL A 402 18.15 6.88 11.58
N ASN A 403 19.19 7.72 11.52
CA ASN A 403 19.86 8.07 10.27
C ASN A 403 21.33 7.65 10.35
N TRP A 404 21.84 7.08 9.26
CA TRP A 404 23.23 6.68 9.14
C TRP A 404 23.76 6.88 7.73
N ILE A 405 25.06 6.87 7.57
CA ILE A 405 25.70 6.96 6.26
C ILE A 405 26.31 5.61 5.93
N ASN A 406 26.00 5.09 4.75
CA ASN A 406 26.64 3.90 4.19
C ASN A 406 27.00 4.13 2.72
N GLU A 407 28.26 3.92 2.34
CA GLU A 407 28.77 4.08 0.98
C GLU A 407 28.38 5.43 0.30
N GLY A 408 28.31 6.50 1.09
CA GLY A 408 27.97 7.85 0.63
C GLY A 408 26.47 8.15 0.56
N TYR A 409 25.59 7.18 0.82
CA TYR A 409 24.16 7.39 0.94
C TYR A 409 23.76 7.71 2.38
N ASN A 410 22.86 8.68 2.55
CA ASN A 410 22.13 8.85 3.81
C ASN A 410 21.00 7.81 3.80
N VAL A 411 20.96 6.97 4.82
CA VAL A 411 19.93 5.94 4.98
C VAL A 411 19.13 6.24 6.22
N GLN A 412 17.83 5.98 6.19
CA GLN A 412 16.92 6.19 7.30
C GLN A 412 16.25 4.86 7.68
N GLY A 413 15.86 4.73 8.94
CA GLY A 413 15.01 3.64 9.42
C GLY A 413 14.42 3.98 10.78
N TRP A 414 13.46 3.19 11.20
CA TRP A 414 12.76 3.37 12.47
C TRP A 414 13.25 2.34 13.50
N LEU A 415 13.55 2.79 14.71
CA LEU A 415 13.77 1.92 15.85
C LEU A 415 12.61 2.08 16.83
N VAL A 416 11.92 0.97 17.12
CA VAL A 416 10.79 0.93 18.05
C VAL A 416 11.16 0.02 19.24
N GLY A 417 10.84 0.45 20.43
CA GLY A 417 11.12 -0.31 21.65
C GLY A 417 10.23 0.10 22.82
N PRO A 418 10.40 -0.50 24.00
CA PRO A 418 9.62 -0.12 25.17
C PRO A 418 9.88 1.34 25.55
N ALA A 419 8.83 2.05 25.97
CA ALA A 419 8.94 3.47 26.41
C ALA A 419 9.99 3.64 27.52
N HIS A 420 10.13 2.65 28.39
CA HIS A 420 11.11 2.60 29.47
C HIS A 420 11.80 1.23 29.46
N ALA A 421 13.05 1.22 29.04
CA ALA A 421 13.87 0.03 29.15
C ALA A 421 14.29 -0.22 30.61
N GLU A 422 14.21 -1.47 31.05
CA GLU A 422 14.66 -1.87 32.38
C GLU A 422 16.19 -1.70 32.51
N ALA A 423 16.63 -1.09 33.61
CA ALA A 423 18.05 -0.85 33.84
C ALA A 423 18.85 -2.17 33.86
N GLY A 424 19.91 -2.26 33.07
CA GLY A 424 20.78 -3.43 32.97
C GLY A 424 20.24 -4.58 32.11
N LYS A 425 18.99 -4.54 31.66
CA LYS A 425 18.43 -5.54 30.76
C LYS A 425 18.83 -5.25 29.31
N ARG A 426 19.16 -6.31 28.56
CA ARG A 426 19.33 -6.26 27.12
C ARG A 426 18.22 -7.04 26.43
N TYR A 427 17.71 -6.52 25.35
CA TYR A 427 16.55 -7.00 24.63
C TYR A 427 16.94 -7.62 23.29
N PRO A 428 16.24 -8.67 22.83
CA PRO A 428 16.41 -9.16 21.47
C PRO A 428 15.95 -8.13 20.45
N LEU A 429 16.53 -8.18 19.24
CA LEU A 429 16.20 -7.31 18.12
C LEU A 429 15.54 -8.11 17.00
N LEU A 430 14.42 -7.60 16.48
CA LEU A 430 13.84 -8.04 15.22
C LEU A 430 14.12 -6.97 14.15
N VAL A 431 14.66 -7.37 13.01
CA VAL A 431 14.84 -6.51 11.85
C VAL A 431 13.75 -6.85 10.85
N ARG A 432 12.82 -5.92 10.60
CA ARG A 432 11.75 -6.05 9.60
C ARG A 432 12.18 -5.37 8.32
N VAL A 433 12.27 -6.12 7.23
CA VAL A 433 12.57 -5.59 5.90
C VAL A 433 11.27 -5.51 5.10
N HIS A 434 11.04 -4.36 4.47
CA HIS A 434 9.84 -4.13 3.67
C HIS A 434 9.88 -4.78 2.29
N GLY A 435 8.72 -4.90 1.66
CA GLY A 435 8.51 -5.32 0.27
C GLY A 435 8.86 -4.22 -0.74
N GLY A 436 8.48 -4.40 -1.96
CA GLY A 436 8.77 -3.50 -3.08
C GLY A 436 9.85 -4.06 -4.00
N PRO A 437 11.03 -3.44 -4.16
CA PRO A 437 11.78 -2.55 -3.28
C PRO A 437 11.37 -1.07 -3.27
N GLY A 438 10.67 -0.58 -4.27
CA GLY A 438 10.19 0.78 -4.38
C GLY A 438 9.02 1.05 -3.42
N TRP A 439 9.28 1.08 -2.13
CA TRP A 439 8.36 1.37 -1.04
C TRP A 439 9.11 1.99 0.14
N ALA A 440 8.45 2.28 1.25
CA ALA A 440 9.10 2.72 2.48
C ALA A 440 8.26 2.38 3.71
N LEU A 441 8.92 1.91 4.76
CA LEU A 441 8.27 1.75 6.07
C LEU A 441 8.01 3.12 6.68
N GLN A 442 6.75 3.39 6.94
CA GLN A 442 6.25 4.56 7.65
C GLN A 442 5.67 4.15 9.00
N PRO A 443 5.61 5.06 9.99
CA PRO A 443 5.06 4.74 11.29
C PRO A 443 3.54 4.51 11.18
N HIS A 444 3.06 3.31 11.53
CA HIS A 444 1.63 3.01 11.64
C HIS A 444 1.35 2.25 12.93
N PHE A 445 0.13 2.37 13.43
CA PHE A 445 -0.27 1.81 14.73
C PHE A 445 -0.32 0.28 14.72
N GLY A 446 -0.63 -0.29 13.57
CA GLY A 446 -0.89 -1.69 13.35
C GLY A 446 -2.35 -1.93 13.07
N ARG A 447 -2.63 -2.43 11.88
CA ARG A 447 -3.98 -2.76 11.42
C ARG A 447 -4.21 -4.25 11.52
N ASP A 448 -5.46 -4.66 11.67
CA ASP A 448 -5.80 -6.08 11.66
C ASP A 448 -5.66 -6.71 10.25
N ASP A 449 -5.66 -5.90 9.20
CA ASP A 449 -5.35 -6.31 7.83
C ASP A 449 -3.83 -6.48 7.56
N ASP A 450 -2.95 -5.99 8.45
CA ASP A 450 -1.55 -6.38 8.48
C ASP A 450 -1.45 -7.86 8.87
N PHE A 451 -1.19 -8.72 7.90
CA PHE A 451 -1.06 -10.16 8.18
C PHE A 451 0.18 -10.50 9.02
N GLN A 452 1.20 -9.65 9.07
CA GLN A 452 2.34 -9.77 10.00
C GLN A 452 2.07 -9.03 11.31
N ALA A 453 2.67 -9.51 12.40
CA ALA A 453 2.59 -8.81 13.68
C ALA A 453 3.21 -7.41 13.61
N SER A 454 2.52 -6.42 14.17
CA SER A 454 2.98 -5.03 14.16
C SER A 454 4.23 -4.83 15.04
N PRO A 455 5.03 -3.77 14.82
CA PRO A 455 6.15 -3.43 15.70
C PRO A 455 5.74 -3.29 17.16
N ARG A 456 4.54 -2.76 17.41
CA ARG A 456 3.95 -2.63 18.75
C ARG A 456 3.77 -3.99 19.42
N GLU A 457 3.15 -4.95 18.73
CA GLU A 457 2.97 -6.31 19.26
C GLU A 457 4.30 -6.98 19.62
N TRP A 458 5.35 -6.74 18.85
CA TRP A 458 6.69 -7.24 19.17
C TRP A 458 7.29 -6.56 20.40
N VAL A 459 7.11 -5.24 20.54
CA VAL A 459 7.58 -4.52 21.74
C VAL A 459 6.86 -5.01 23.00
N GLU A 460 5.56 -5.26 22.94
CA GLU A 460 4.77 -5.82 24.03
C GLU A 460 5.23 -7.23 24.42
N ARG A 461 5.81 -7.98 23.47
CA ARG A 461 6.46 -9.28 23.71
C ARG A 461 7.92 -9.19 24.17
N GLY A 462 8.44 -7.98 24.38
CA GLY A 462 9.78 -7.75 24.90
C GLY A 462 10.91 -7.66 23.86
N TYR A 463 10.60 -7.35 22.62
CA TYR A 463 11.58 -7.12 21.54
C TYR A 463 11.78 -5.64 21.29
N TYR A 464 12.94 -5.30 20.74
CA TYR A 464 13.14 -4.10 19.92
C TYR A 464 12.87 -4.46 18.45
N VAL A 465 12.33 -3.52 17.69
CA VAL A 465 12.11 -3.69 16.24
C VAL A 465 12.83 -2.60 15.49
N PHE A 466 13.65 -2.99 14.52
CA PHE A 466 14.31 -2.07 13.59
C PHE A 466 13.73 -2.24 12.20
N LEU A 467 13.28 -1.14 11.61
CA LEU A 467 12.62 -1.06 10.31
C LEU A 467 13.46 -0.17 9.39
N PRO A 468 14.47 -0.72 8.70
CA PRO A 468 15.31 0.04 7.77
C PRO A 468 14.57 0.38 6.48
N ASN A 469 14.85 1.56 5.92
CA ASN A 469 14.53 1.98 4.56
C ASN A 469 15.84 2.05 3.75
N PRO A 470 16.36 0.91 3.24
CA PRO A 470 17.62 0.85 2.52
C PRO A 470 17.51 1.54 1.16
N ARG A 471 18.66 1.73 0.46
CA ARG A 471 18.62 2.19 -0.95
C ARG A 471 17.67 1.31 -1.79
N GLY A 472 16.94 1.93 -2.69
CA GLY A 472 15.78 1.33 -3.37
C GLY A 472 14.45 1.85 -2.81
N SER A 473 14.40 2.25 -1.53
CA SER A 473 13.20 2.78 -0.89
C SER A 473 12.81 4.16 -1.42
N PHE A 474 11.55 4.53 -1.23
CA PHE A 474 11.04 5.89 -1.45
C PHE A 474 11.44 6.85 -0.31
N GLY A 475 11.18 8.15 -0.52
CA GLY A 475 11.34 9.20 0.48
C GLY A 475 12.68 9.94 0.45
N GLN A 476 13.68 9.50 -0.32
CA GLN A 476 14.99 10.15 -0.37
C GLN A 476 15.41 10.61 -1.78
N GLY A 477 14.46 10.61 -2.72
CA GLY A 477 14.62 11.07 -4.09
C GLY A 477 15.00 9.97 -5.07
N ALA A 478 14.81 10.25 -6.37
CA ALA A 478 14.93 9.27 -7.45
C ALA A 478 16.30 8.57 -7.52
N SER A 479 17.41 9.26 -7.19
CA SER A 479 18.74 8.65 -7.17
C SER A 479 18.89 7.55 -6.11
N PHE A 480 18.27 7.74 -4.94
CA PHE A 480 18.26 6.73 -3.87
C PHE A 480 17.38 5.54 -4.23
N THR A 481 16.18 5.81 -4.77
CA THR A 481 15.27 4.75 -5.24
C THR A 481 15.89 3.89 -6.35
N ARG A 482 16.71 4.48 -7.22
CA ARG A 482 17.40 3.74 -8.29
C ARG A 482 18.72 3.09 -7.90
N ALA A 483 19.17 3.28 -6.66
CA ALA A 483 20.52 2.87 -6.24
C ALA A 483 20.70 1.35 -6.04
N ASN A 484 19.63 0.56 -6.08
CA ASN A 484 19.67 -0.91 -6.06
C ASN A 484 19.41 -1.55 -7.44
N VAL A 485 19.29 -0.76 -8.51
CA VAL A 485 19.16 -1.29 -9.88
C VAL A 485 20.38 -2.14 -10.23
N ARG A 486 20.17 -3.41 -10.61
CA ARG A 486 21.17 -4.45 -10.91
C ARG A 486 22.06 -4.82 -9.70
N ASP A 487 21.62 -4.49 -8.46
CA ASP A 487 22.41 -4.69 -7.22
C ASP A 487 21.53 -5.21 -6.05
N PHE A 488 20.50 -6.01 -6.36
CA PHE A 488 19.64 -6.61 -5.33
C PHE A 488 20.44 -7.53 -4.40
N GLY A 489 20.30 -7.35 -3.09
CA GLY A 489 21.11 -8.02 -2.06
C GLY A 489 22.52 -7.47 -1.90
N GLY A 490 22.89 -6.46 -2.68
CA GLY A 490 24.19 -5.79 -2.62
C GLY A 490 24.20 -4.59 -1.66
N GLY A 491 24.07 -3.38 -2.23
CA GLY A 491 24.10 -2.15 -1.47
C GLY A 491 22.98 -2.01 -0.45
N ASP A 492 21.78 -2.43 -0.82
CA ASP A 492 20.59 -2.44 0.03
C ASP A 492 20.77 -3.34 1.27
N PHE A 493 21.36 -4.53 1.11
CA PHE A 493 21.69 -5.39 2.25
C PHE A 493 22.79 -4.81 3.14
N ARG A 494 23.82 -4.18 2.54
CA ARG A 494 24.87 -3.48 3.32
C ARG A 494 24.30 -2.28 4.10
N ASP A 495 23.28 -1.58 3.57
CA ASP A 495 22.54 -0.55 4.28
C ASP A 495 21.83 -1.12 5.52
N ILE A 496 21.16 -2.28 5.37
CA ILE A 496 20.49 -2.96 6.49
C ILE A 496 21.51 -3.33 7.58
N LEU A 497 22.63 -3.96 7.23
CA LEU A 497 23.63 -4.38 8.20
C LEU A 497 24.28 -3.20 8.93
N SER A 498 24.63 -2.14 8.21
CA SER A 498 25.18 -0.93 8.82
C SER A 498 24.16 -0.19 9.70
N GLY A 499 22.86 -0.27 9.34
CA GLY A 499 21.75 0.21 10.17
C GLY A 499 21.62 -0.58 11.47
N VAL A 500 21.77 -1.90 11.43
CA VAL A 500 21.83 -2.75 12.63
C VAL A 500 22.99 -2.29 13.53
N ASP A 501 24.18 -2.02 12.97
CA ASP A 501 25.33 -1.52 13.74
C ASP A 501 25.06 -0.14 14.37
N ALA A 502 24.25 0.70 13.71
CA ALA A 502 23.85 2.00 14.25
C ALA A 502 22.88 1.85 15.44
N VAL A 503 21.87 0.98 15.35
CA VAL A 503 20.89 0.80 16.43
C VAL A 503 21.48 0.07 17.64
N LEU A 504 22.43 -0.85 17.46
CA LEU A 504 23.14 -1.52 18.55
C LEU A 504 23.91 -0.52 19.46
N LYS A 505 24.32 0.62 18.93
CA LYS A 505 25.00 1.69 19.68
C LYS A 505 24.04 2.59 20.44
N THR A 506 22.75 2.57 20.14
CA THR A 506 21.77 3.57 20.61
C THR A 506 20.69 3.01 21.53
N ALA A 507 20.59 1.68 21.65
CA ALA A 507 19.59 1.01 22.46
C ALA A 507 20.19 -0.20 23.19
N PRO A 508 19.59 -0.66 24.31
CA PRO A 508 20.07 -1.81 25.08
C PRO A 508 19.72 -3.14 24.40
N ILE A 509 20.23 -3.36 23.18
CA ILE A 509 19.98 -4.53 22.37
C ILE A 509 21.06 -5.59 22.62
N ASP A 510 20.64 -6.86 22.70
CA ASP A 510 21.53 -8.02 22.77
C ASP A 510 21.87 -8.50 21.35
N GLU A 511 23.08 -8.22 20.90
CA GLU A 511 23.57 -8.63 19.58
C GLU A 511 23.59 -10.15 19.38
N SER A 512 23.60 -10.94 20.45
CA SER A 512 23.51 -12.40 20.35
C SER A 512 22.11 -12.93 20.10
N ARG A 513 21.07 -12.08 20.18
CA ARG A 513 19.66 -12.43 20.03
C ARG A 513 18.98 -11.53 18.97
N MET A 514 19.36 -11.70 17.71
CA MET A 514 18.79 -10.94 16.59
C MET A 514 18.07 -11.88 15.63
N GLY A 515 16.87 -11.48 15.19
CA GLY A 515 16.09 -12.11 14.13
C GLY A 515 15.87 -11.15 12.96
N ILE A 516 15.64 -11.70 11.77
CA ILE A 516 15.27 -10.94 10.57
C ILE A 516 13.99 -11.50 9.96
N TYR A 517 13.11 -10.63 9.48
CA TYR A 517 11.89 -11.05 8.82
C TYR A 517 11.41 -10.02 7.79
N GLY A 518 10.60 -10.49 6.86
CA GLY A 518 9.98 -9.65 5.85
C GLY A 518 9.11 -10.45 4.91
N HIS A 519 8.35 -9.72 4.08
CA HIS A 519 7.46 -10.28 3.08
C HIS A 519 7.82 -9.73 1.70
N SER A 520 7.55 -10.50 0.62
CA SER A 520 7.82 -10.07 -0.75
C SER A 520 9.32 -9.81 -0.97
N TYR A 521 9.72 -8.65 -1.45
CA TYR A 521 11.13 -8.26 -1.49
C TYR A 521 11.81 -8.36 -0.11
N GLY A 522 11.09 -8.07 0.99
CA GLY A 522 11.58 -8.31 2.35
C GLY A 522 11.78 -9.79 2.66
N GLY A 523 10.96 -10.67 2.10
CA GLY A 523 11.13 -12.13 2.15
C GLY A 523 12.36 -12.58 1.37
N PHE A 524 12.57 -12.03 0.16
CA PHE A 524 13.82 -12.21 -0.60
C PHE A 524 15.04 -11.77 0.21
N MET A 525 15.01 -10.56 0.77
CA MET A 525 16.12 -10.02 1.56
C MET A 525 16.40 -10.87 2.81
N THR A 526 15.35 -11.46 3.39
CA THR A 526 15.48 -12.41 4.50
C THR A 526 16.17 -13.70 4.04
N MET A 527 15.79 -14.28 2.89
CA MET A 527 16.47 -15.45 2.30
C MET A 527 17.93 -15.11 1.94
N TRP A 528 18.16 -13.90 1.41
CA TRP A 528 19.52 -13.40 1.15
C TRP A 528 20.35 -13.32 2.42
N ALA A 529 19.81 -12.75 3.50
CA ALA A 529 20.50 -12.66 4.79
C ALA A 529 20.88 -14.04 5.35
N VAL A 530 19.98 -15.03 5.25
CA VAL A 530 20.22 -16.42 5.70
C VAL A 530 21.40 -17.05 4.99
N THR A 531 21.64 -16.70 3.73
CA THR A 531 22.72 -17.26 2.92
C THR A 531 24.01 -16.43 2.91
N HIS A 532 23.98 -15.16 3.41
CA HIS A 532 25.13 -14.25 3.31
C HIS A 532 25.66 -13.75 4.66
N THR A 533 24.99 -14.03 5.79
CA THR A 533 25.48 -13.65 7.11
C THR A 533 25.07 -14.66 8.19
N GLN A 534 25.81 -14.67 9.31
CA GLN A 534 25.47 -15.48 10.49
C GLN A 534 25.05 -14.58 11.68
N ARG A 535 24.78 -13.30 11.45
CA ARG A 535 24.39 -12.34 12.51
C ARG A 535 23.01 -12.64 13.10
N PHE A 536 22.10 -13.17 12.30
CA PHE A 536 20.73 -13.47 12.74
C PHE A 536 20.62 -14.93 13.21
N LYS A 537 20.00 -15.13 14.38
CA LYS A 537 19.82 -16.44 15.00
C LYS A 537 18.61 -17.19 14.45
N THR A 538 17.70 -16.45 13.82
CA THR A 538 16.50 -17.01 13.20
C THR A 538 15.95 -16.04 12.16
N ALA A 539 15.16 -16.56 11.24
CA ALA A 539 14.57 -15.78 10.14
C ALA A 539 13.12 -16.22 9.83
N ILE A 540 12.32 -15.28 9.31
CA ILE A 540 10.98 -15.57 8.78
C ILE A 540 10.85 -14.90 7.41
N ALA A 541 10.72 -15.70 6.33
CA ALA A 541 10.59 -15.22 4.98
C ALA A 541 9.17 -15.47 4.44
N GLY A 542 8.36 -14.44 4.39
CA GLY A 542 7.04 -14.49 3.77
C GLY A 542 7.12 -14.22 2.27
N ALA A 543 6.53 -15.08 1.43
CA ALA A 543 6.44 -14.91 -0.02
C ALA A 543 7.75 -14.35 -0.65
N GLY A 544 8.90 -14.94 -0.28
CA GLY A 544 10.21 -14.49 -0.74
C GLY A 544 10.60 -15.10 -2.08
N ILE A 545 11.66 -14.57 -2.68
CA ILE A 545 12.19 -15.02 -3.97
C ILE A 545 13.53 -15.72 -3.72
N ALA A 546 13.63 -17.00 -4.10
CA ALA A 546 14.80 -17.84 -3.89
C ALA A 546 15.77 -17.82 -5.08
N ASP A 547 15.25 -17.85 -6.29
CA ASP A 547 16.00 -17.82 -7.53
C ASP A 547 15.33 -16.90 -8.56
N TRP A 548 15.98 -15.80 -8.87
CA TRP A 548 15.46 -14.83 -9.83
C TRP A 548 15.36 -15.36 -11.26
N ILE A 549 16.07 -16.46 -11.61
CA ILE A 549 15.95 -17.09 -12.94
C ILE A 549 14.62 -17.84 -13.05
N SER A 550 14.31 -18.76 -12.11
CA SER A 550 13.02 -19.47 -12.11
C SER A 550 11.86 -18.51 -11.89
N TYR A 551 12.02 -17.56 -10.96
CA TYR A 551 11.04 -16.52 -10.70
C TYR A 551 10.62 -15.74 -11.96
N TYR A 552 11.57 -15.41 -12.86
CA TYR A 552 11.28 -14.70 -14.11
C TYR A 552 10.24 -15.43 -14.98
N GLY A 553 10.24 -16.77 -14.96
CA GLY A 553 9.31 -17.58 -15.74
C GLY A 553 8.06 -18.03 -14.98
N GLU A 554 7.96 -17.77 -13.68
CA GLU A 554 6.88 -18.26 -12.82
C GLU A 554 5.90 -17.18 -12.39
N ASN A 555 6.37 -15.92 -12.27
CA ASN A 555 5.53 -14.84 -11.80
C ASN A 555 4.55 -14.33 -12.88
N GLY A 556 3.43 -13.74 -12.45
CA GLY A 556 2.42 -13.18 -13.33
C GLY A 556 2.65 -11.71 -13.72
N ILE A 557 3.78 -11.10 -13.30
CA ILE A 557 4.07 -9.67 -13.42
C ILE A 557 5.47 -9.39 -13.98
N ASP A 558 5.98 -10.23 -14.85
CA ASP A 558 7.37 -10.24 -15.36
C ASP A 558 7.88 -8.90 -15.88
N SER A 559 7.00 -8.04 -16.36
CA SER A 559 7.36 -6.73 -16.91
C SER A 559 7.99 -5.77 -15.87
N TRP A 560 7.73 -5.95 -14.56
CA TRP A 560 8.34 -5.12 -13.52
C TRP A 560 9.85 -5.30 -13.39
N MET A 561 10.36 -6.46 -13.79
CA MET A 561 11.78 -6.82 -13.60
C MET A 561 12.70 -6.06 -14.56
N MET A 562 12.19 -5.67 -15.73
CA MET A 562 13.01 -5.04 -16.77
C MET A 562 13.68 -3.73 -16.31
N PRO A 563 13.01 -2.76 -15.66
CA PRO A 563 13.66 -1.55 -15.20
C PRO A 563 14.67 -1.78 -14.05
N PHE A 564 14.54 -2.88 -13.31
CA PHE A 564 15.47 -3.23 -12.23
C PHE A 564 16.67 -4.05 -12.68
N PHE A 565 16.48 -5.03 -13.57
CA PHE A 565 17.56 -5.89 -14.07
C PHE A 565 18.18 -5.40 -15.39
N GLY A 566 17.49 -4.53 -16.13
CA GLY A 566 17.96 -3.91 -17.35
C GLY A 566 17.79 -4.74 -18.62
N LYS A 567 17.70 -6.08 -18.50
CA LYS A 567 17.45 -7.05 -19.57
C LYS A 567 16.68 -8.24 -19.02
N SER A 568 16.12 -9.05 -19.93
CA SER A 568 15.46 -10.30 -19.56
C SER A 568 16.45 -11.31 -18.94
N ALA A 569 15.93 -12.28 -18.17
CA ALA A 569 16.73 -13.37 -17.64
C ALA A 569 17.36 -14.24 -18.75
N TYR A 570 16.78 -14.22 -19.94
CA TYR A 570 17.32 -14.95 -21.12
C TYR A 570 18.50 -14.22 -21.76
N ASP A 571 18.52 -12.86 -21.71
CA ASP A 571 19.57 -12.05 -22.33
C ASP A 571 20.76 -11.74 -21.40
N ASP A 572 20.51 -11.67 -20.07
CA ASP A 572 21.55 -11.39 -19.06
C ASP A 572 21.34 -12.23 -17.78
N PRO A 573 21.42 -13.56 -17.86
CA PRO A 573 21.17 -14.44 -16.71
C PRO A 573 22.16 -14.25 -15.55
N ALA A 574 23.32 -13.64 -15.81
CA ALA A 574 24.35 -13.46 -14.79
C ALA A 574 23.90 -12.51 -13.66
N VAL A 575 23.19 -11.43 -13.99
CA VAL A 575 22.67 -10.49 -13.00
C VAL A 575 21.60 -11.14 -12.11
N TYR A 576 20.74 -11.95 -12.70
CA TYR A 576 19.70 -12.69 -11.97
C TYR A 576 20.31 -13.71 -11.00
N ARG A 577 21.28 -14.51 -11.46
CA ARG A 577 22.00 -15.47 -10.59
C ARG A 577 22.73 -14.77 -9.46
N ALA A 578 23.41 -13.64 -9.75
CA ALA A 578 24.14 -12.89 -8.72
C ALA A 578 23.23 -12.39 -7.59
N ALA A 579 21.96 -12.14 -7.88
CA ALA A 579 20.95 -11.73 -6.89
C ALA A 579 20.20 -12.92 -6.25
N SER A 580 20.42 -14.18 -6.69
CA SER A 580 19.66 -15.36 -6.23
C SER A 580 20.19 -15.93 -4.92
N PRO A 581 19.42 -15.96 -3.82
CA PRO A 581 19.84 -16.59 -2.55
C PRO A 581 20.26 -18.05 -2.68
N LEU A 582 19.64 -18.83 -3.57
CA LEU A 582 19.97 -20.25 -3.79
C LEU A 582 21.39 -20.48 -4.24
N GLU A 583 22.02 -19.57 -4.97
CA GLU A 583 23.43 -19.70 -5.40
C GLU A 583 24.39 -19.81 -4.20
N SER A 584 24.00 -19.25 -3.03
CA SER A 584 24.79 -19.26 -1.79
C SER A 584 24.24 -20.19 -0.71
N ILE A 585 23.30 -21.09 -1.02
CA ILE A 585 22.56 -21.89 -0.04
C ILE A 585 23.43 -22.75 0.89
N LYS A 586 24.60 -23.19 0.43
CA LYS A 586 25.56 -23.97 1.24
C LYS A 586 26.08 -23.23 2.47
N GLN A 587 25.96 -21.91 2.51
CA GLN A 587 26.37 -21.07 3.64
C GLN A 587 25.26 -20.93 4.68
N ALA A 588 24.01 -21.29 4.36
CA ALA A 588 22.86 -21.14 5.25
C ALA A 588 22.98 -22.03 6.48
N LYS A 589 22.77 -21.44 7.67
CA LYS A 589 22.73 -22.12 8.98
C LYS A 589 21.58 -21.63 9.85
N THR A 590 20.96 -20.52 9.49
CA THR A 590 19.95 -19.83 10.28
C THR A 590 18.61 -20.57 10.19
N PRO A 591 18.00 -21.02 11.30
CA PRO A 591 16.66 -21.59 11.32
C PRO A 591 15.67 -20.62 10.64
N THR A 592 14.90 -21.12 9.67
CA THR A 592 14.05 -20.28 8.82
C THR A 592 12.63 -20.83 8.72
N LEU A 593 11.62 -20.01 9.10
CA LEU A 593 10.21 -20.21 8.79
C LEU A 593 9.88 -19.52 7.46
N MET A 594 9.11 -20.17 6.62
CA MET A 594 8.57 -19.57 5.39
C MET A 594 7.05 -19.71 5.35
N TYR A 595 6.38 -18.74 4.72
CA TYR A 595 4.96 -18.84 4.39
C TYR A 595 4.66 -18.13 3.07
N VAL A 596 3.62 -18.60 2.37
CA VAL A 596 3.21 -18.07 1.07
C VAL A 596 1.74 -18.36 0.81
N GLY A 597 1.07 -17.53 0.00
CA GLY A 597 -0.26 -17.80 -0.53
C GLY A 597 -0.21 -18.85 -1.65
N GLU A 598 -1.20 -19.74 -1.70
CA GLU A 598 -1.30 -20.77 -2.76
C GLU A 598 -1.47 -20.14 -4.16
N LEU A 599 -2.22 -19.04 -4.24
CA LEU A 599 -2.58 -18.33 -5.47
C LEU A 599 -1.79 -17.03 -5.65
N ASP A 600 -0.62 -16.95 -5.04
CA ASP A 600 0.29 -15.81 -5.18
C ASP A 600 0.93 -15.83 -6.58
N VAL A 601 0.65 -14.80 -7.39
CA VAL A 601 1.25 -14.62 -8.73
C VAL A 601 2.40 -13.63 -8.74
N GLU A 602 2.54 -12.86 -7.66
CA GLU A 602 3.62 -11.90 -7.51
C GLU A 602 4.90 -12.58 -7.04
N CYS A 603 4.82 -13.36 -5.94
CA CYS A 603 5.91 -14.22 -5.48
C CYS A 603 5.42 -15.68 -5.38
N PRO A 604 5.40 -16.41 -6.49
CA PRO A 604 4.77 -17.73 -6.58
C PRO A 604 5.29 -18.72 -5.54
N ALA A 605 4.38 -19.56 -5.04
CA ALA A 605 4.70 -20.57 -4.03
C ALA A 605 5.92 -21.47 -4.35
N PRO A 606 6.21 -21.84 -5.61
CA PRO A 606 7.42 -22.57 -5.98
C PRO A 606 8.71 -21.95 -5.46
N GLN A 607 8.82 -20.62 -5.40
CA GLN A 607 9.99 -19.92 -4.85
C GLN A 607 10.25 -20.28 -3.37
N SER A 608 9.18 -20.34 -2.58
CA SER A 608 9.27 -20.78 -1.18
C SER A 608 9.58 -22.27 -1.05
N PHE A 609 9.06 -23.11 -1.97
CA PHE A 609 9.39 -24.55 -2.03
C PHE A 609 10.86 -24.78 -2.37
N GLU A 610 11.43 -24.08 -3.37
CA GLU A 610 12.84 -24.20 -3.75
C GLU A 610 13.75 -23.90 -2.55
N PHE A 611 13.52 -22.80 -1.85
CA PHE A 611 14.33 -22.41 -0.70
C PHE A 611 14.16 -23.38 0.47
N TRP A 612 12.94 -23.83 0.76
CA TRP A 612 12.67 -24.82 1.81
C TRP A 612 13.37 -26.15 1.54
N HIS A 613 13.27 -26.69 0.32
CA HIS A 613 13.97 -27.92 -0.05
C HIS A 613 15.49 -27.77 0.10
N ALA A 614 16.03 -26.64 -0.34
CA ALA A 614 17.45 -26.38 -0.26
C ALA A 614 17.95 -26.29 1.19
N LEU A 615 17.26 -25.57 2.09
CA LEU A 615 17.57 -25.54 3.52
C LEU A 615 17.46 -26.91 4.17
N HIS A 616 16.42 -27.67 3.84
CA HIS A 616 16.23 -29.03 4.35
C HIS A 616 17.39 -29.95 3.93
N ALA A 617 17.85 -29.86 2.68
CA ALA A 617 19.00 -30.61 2.18
C ALA A 617 20.32 -30.24 2.86
N GLN A 618 20.45 -29.01 3.40
CA GLN A 618 21.59 -28.58 4.22
C GLN A 618 21.45 -28.96 5.71
N GLY A 619 20.34 -29.59 6.12
CA GLY A 619 20.06 -29.93 7.52
C GLY A 619 19.72 -28.72 8.39
N VAL A 620 19.36 -27.57 7.80
CA VAL A 620 18.94 -26.37 8.52
C VAL A 620 17.50 -26.54 9.02
N PRO A 621 17.20 -26.27 10.31
CA PRO A 621 15.82 -26.27 10.81
C PRO A 621 14.95 -25.32 10.01
N THR A 622 13.90 -25.86 9.39
CA THR A 622 13.03 -25.07 8.50
C THR A 622 11.59 -25.56 8.53
N GLN A 623 10.65 -24.64 8.30
CA GLN A 623 9.22 -24.91 8.10
C GLN A 623 8.72 -24.10 6.91
N LEU A 624 7.77 -24.66 6.16
CA LEU A 624 7.04 -23.99 5.10
C LEU A 624 5.54 -24.12 5.35
N VAL A 625 4.81 -23.01 5.26
CA VAL A 625 3.35 -22.96 5.37
C VAL A 625 2.77 -22.36 4.09
N VAL A 626 1.82 -23.06 3.47
CA VAL A 626 1.11 -22.59 2.28
C VAL A 626 -0.34 -22.34 2.66
N TYR A 627 -0.83 -21.12 2.44
CA TYR A 627 -2.19 -20.72 2.78
C TYR A 627 -3.13 -20.90 1.58
N ALA A 628 -4.04 -21.85 1.72
CA ALA A 628 -4.97 -22.21 0.65
C ALA A 628 -5.88 -21.03 0.25
N GLY A 629 -5.96 -20.77 -1.07
CA GLY A 629 -6.77 -19.72 -1.66
C GLY A 629 -6.32 -18.29 -1.34
N ALA A 630 -5.15 -18.10 -0.71
CA ALA A 630 -4.58 -16.78 -0.49
C ALA A 630 -3.71 -16.35 -1.68
N GLY A 631 -3.73 -15.04 -2.00
CA GLY A 631 -2.80 -14.39 -2.91
C GLY A 631 -1.54 -13.91 -2.20
N HIS A 632 -0.89 -12.89 -2.78
CA HIS A 632 0.28 -12.26 -2.18
C HIS A 632 -0.05 -11.63 -0.81
N ARG A 633 -1.21 -10.97 -0.68
CA ARG A 633 -1.77 -10.57 0.61
C ARG A 633 -2.60 -11.71 1.20
N ILE A 634 -2.33 -12.06 2.46
CA ILE A 634 -3.12 -13.01 3.24
C ILE A 634 -4.21 -12.21 3.95
N ARG A 635 -5.48 -12.36 3.52
CA ARG A 635 -6.60 -11.53 3.99
C ARG A 635 -7.54 -12.25 4.96
N LYS A 636 -7.68 -13.58 4.85
CA LYS A 636 -8.63 -14.32 5.70
C LYS A 636 -8.23 -14.22 7.17
N PRO A 637 -9.13 -13.75 8.06
CA PRO A 637 -8.78 -13.51 9.47
C PRO A 637 -8.17 -14.71 10.20
N GLU A 638 -8.64 -15.91 9.90
CA GLU A 638 -8.07 -17.14 10.48
C GLU A 638 -6.64 -17.41 10.01
N GLN A 639 -6.34 -17.10 8.75
CA GLN A 639 -4.99 -17.24 8.18
C GLN A 639 -4.05 -16.17 8.74
N VAL A 640 -4.51 -14.93 8.85
CA VAL A 640 -3.75 -13.82 9.46
C VAL A 640 -3.37 -14.18 10.90
N ARG A 641 -4.31 -14.69 11.70
CA ARG A 641 -4.04 -15.13 13.06
C ARG A 641 -3.03 -16.28 13.11
N ASP A 642 -3.10 -17.23 12.18
CA ASP A 642 -2.14 -18.35 12.11
C ASP A 642 -0.73 -17.87 11.75
N VAL A 643 -0.59 -16.93 10.79
CA VAL A 643 0.71 -16.28 10.48
C VAL A 643 1.30 -15.67 11.74
N ARG A 644 0.59 -14.75 12.39
CA ARG A 644 1.07 -14.04 13.59
C ARG A 644 1.42 -14.98 14.74
N LYS A 645 0.63 -16.03 14.94
CA LYS A 645 0.91 -17.08 15.93
C LYS A 645 2.21 -17.82 15.62
N ARG A 646 2.40 -18.26 14.36
CA ARG A 646 3.62 -18.97 13.95
C ARG A 646 4.86 -18.09 14.02
N GLU A 647 4.76 -16.83 13.63
CA GLU A 647 5.84 -15.85 13.78
C GLU A 647 6.25 -15.73 15.27
N ALA A 648 5.28 -15.56 16.16
CA ALA A 648 5.53 -15.43 17.60
C ALA A 648 6.17 -16.70 18.19
N GLU A 649 5.65 -17.88 17.88
CA GLU A 649 6.18 -19.16 18.33
C GLU A 649 7.60 -19.40 17.80
N TRP A 650 7.86 -19.05 16.52
CA TRP A 650 9.17 -19.20 15.89
C TRP A 650 10.23 -18.32 16.53
N PHE A 651 9.94 -17.03 16.69
CA PHE A 651 10.90 -16.13 17.37
C PHE A 651 11.10 -16.50 18.84
N ALA A 652 10.05 -16.85 19.58
CA ALA A 652 10.19 -17.28 20.98
C ALA A 652 11.05 -18.55 21.12
N LYS A 653 11.01 -19.45 20.16
CA LYS A 653 11.83 -20.68 20.16
C LYS A 653 13.33 -20.41 20.05
N TYR A 654 13.73 -19.37 19.29
CA TYR A 654 15.14 -19.10 18.96
C TYR A 654 15.71 -17.83 19.60
N LEU A 655 14.85 -16.91 20.06
CA LEU A 655 15.22 -15.61 20.60
C LEU A 655 14.58 -15.35 21.96
N THR A 656 14.55 -16.24 22.87
CA THR A 656 13.88 -16.04 24.18
C THR A 656 14.01 -14.59 24.68
N PRO A 657 12.91 -13.85 24.83
CA PRO A 657 12.91 -12.43 25.25
C PRO A 657 13.48 -12.18 26.63
#